data_2eab51f5e42cf47da8aaaf009c3fcae5
#
_entry.id   2eab51f5e42cf47da8aaaf009c3fcae5
#
_cell.length_a   1.000
_cell.length_b   1.000
_cell.length_c   1.000
_cell.angle_alpha   90.00
_cell.angle_beta   90.00
_cell.angle_gamma   90.00
#
_symmetry.space_group_name_H-M   'P 1'
#
loop_
_entity.id
_entity.type
_entity.pdbx_description
1 polymer ?
#
loop_
_entity_poly.entity_id
_entity_poly.type
_entity_poly.pdbx_seq_one_letter_code
_entity_poly.pdbx_strand_id
1 'polypeptide(L)'
;MVAAVLKSLQRVGLFALIVGSFYRFLPAQVFAQELTSPPANILLVNQVRGAECCQAGSSSTLLQQLTIAQSLNLPTTFSLRYDVLNDLDFLAIIRATQDSDLIRWGLFFEVTPMLAEDAEVPYDGTPATWSRAQHAFPLGYTPDERLRLLNTVMAKYLEVFQEKPELVTAWMLDATTAQLLKNTYGVNLVQITREQWGTDSYTLYGGPVHYPYRASNSWLLAPSQSDANILVIRQTITDPLWNYGDRFSRFTSQPNDFTQDGKSIEYFRSLLEQTINQPVGQRGWGLIGLENSMEDDYQQLYSQQLKIVAELRDQNKLQVTTPNQLTKTKRTSVEMYTGSDLVRGTNAKVAWITTPVYQARVRLDENQLYIDDLRLYSESISDPYVNSPARSRGYWITPFLLDGSRFNQAENQENYQAWEKGVISPLDPTNDVSSSPQRLELGSVNQIESKLWNEYWSKTNNNVQFFDGEKKIIFSSNSILLENWTIDEIKYVAPSEITPSTTFNREENSFNLTWSNLEKDAWKLIGNCEDDSCELSFSISAQAAIDSRNLFPAFMFPEQLVNVVDSAKSTIYLHNQYVVKGKQLARIVFIPRSTSGISVEIDHPLKFQTSNTLSLDEVRPDMLSQPVQFYDFSALEPGETMISTSDYDLNFSASVSVAPDCKKEILVCATHPKWLIWYIQSFIQSRVQLQEQSELPWLKV
;
A
#
# COMPACT_ATOMS: atom_id res chain seq x y z
N MET A 1 5.04 -89.31 20.04
CA MET A 1 5.88 -88.05 20.08
C MET A 1 5.71 -87.25 18.84
N VAL A 2 5.70 -87.75 17.62
CA VAL A 2 5.57 -87.02 16.37
C VAL A 2 4.21 -86.34 16.23
N ALA A 3 3.10 -86.91 16.67
CA ALA A 3 1.73 -86.29 16.57
C ALA A 3 1.54 -85.10 17.51
N ALA A 4 2.27 -84.98 18.59
CA ALA A 4 2.18 -83.85 19.50
C ALA A 4 2.95 -82.61 18.96
N VAL A 5 4.03 -82.81 18.23
CA VAL A 5 4.83 -81.77 17.59
C VAL A 5 4.08 -81.16 16.39
N LEU A 6 3.40 -81.96 15.59
CA LEU A 6 2.61 -81.54 14.49
C LEU A 6 1.39 -80.65 14.90
N LYS A 7 0.73 -80.95 16.03
CA LYS A 7 -0.33 -80.14 16.59
C LYS A 7 0.15 -78.79 17.13
N SER A 8 1.39 -78.78 17.69
CA SER A 8 2.01 -77.51 18.15
C SER A 8 2.37 -76.58 16.98
N LEU A 9 2.96 -77.15 15.93
CA LEU A 9 3.30 -76.40 14.73
C LEU A 9 2.07 -75.80 13.98
N GLN A 10 0.94 -76.55 13.94
CA GLN A 10 -0.31 -76.02 13.35
C GLN A 10 -0.91 -74.88 14.19
N ARG A 11 -0.79 -74.89 15.51
CA ARG A 11 -1.27 -73.82 16.38
C ARG A 11 -0.38 -72.56 16.27
N VAL A 12 0.93 -72.72 16.15
CA VAL A 12 1.85 -71.59 15.94
C VAL A 12 1.65 -70.97 14.52
N GLY A 13 1.43 -71.81 13.49
CA GLY A 13 1.19 -71.33 12.15
C GLY A 13 -0.19 -70.58 12.03
N LEU A 14 -1.21 -71.06 12.74
CA LEU A 14 -2.52 -70.38 12.78
C LEU A 14 -2.47 -69.07 13.55
N PHE A 15 -1.67 -68.98 14.61
CA PHE A 15 -1.47 -67.76 15.38
C PHE A 15 -0.66 -66.71 14.58
N ALA A 16 0.35 -67.15 13.84
CA ALA A 16 1.12 -66.26 12.96
C ALA A 16 0.27 -65.72 11.78
N LEU A 17 -0.65 -66.54 11.23
CA LEU A 17 -1.61 -66.11 10.21
C LEU A 17 -2.65 -65.14 10.75
N ILE A 18 -3.16 -65.34 11.97
CA ILE A 18 -4.14 -64.44 12.59
C ILE A 18 -3.47 -63.10 12.94
N VAL A 19 -2.26 -63.10 13.50
CA VAL A 19 -1.50 -61.89 13.84
C VAL A 19 -1.08 -61.15 12.56
N GLY A 20 -0.67 -61.85 11.50
CA GLY A 20 -0.35 -61.27 10.19
C GLY A 20 -1.54 -60.68 9.47
N SER A 21 -2.75 -61.27 9.68
CA SER A 21 -4.00 -60.71 9.13
C SER A 21 -4.49 -59.49 9.91
N PHE A 22 -4.27 -59.44 11.22
CA PHE A 22 -4.59 -58.25 12.02
C PHE A 22 -3.65 -57.07 11.70
N TYR A 23 -2.38 -57.33 11.34
CA TYR A 23 -1.47 -56.25 10.88
C TYR A 23 -1.81 -55.72 9.49
N ARG A 24 -2.55 -56.45 8.64
CA ARG A 24 -3.03 -55.97 7.34
C ARG A 24 -4.35 -55.17 7.39
N PHE A 25 -5.07 -55.18 8.51
CA PHE A 25 -6.29 -54.45 8.75
C PHE A 25 -6.16 -53.31 9.76
N LEU A 26 -4.98 -53.05 10.29
CA LEU A 26 -4.73 -51.72 10.88
C LEU A 26 -4.76 -50.77 9.71
N PRO A 27 -5.73 -49.83 9.66
CA PRO A 27 -5.59 -48.70 8.74
C PRO A 27 -4.20 -48.15 9.08
N ALA A 28 -3.37 -47.97 8.06
CA ALA A 28 -2.24 -47.11 8.20
C ALA A 28 -2.85 -45.78 8.64
N GLN A 29 -2.87 -45.53 9.94
CA GLN A 29 -2.90 -44.16 10.42
C GLN A 29 -1.61 -43.58 9.83
N VAL A 30 -1.71 -43.13 8.59
CA VAL A 30 -0.90 -42.06 8.12
C VAL A 30 -1.10 -41.02 9.22
N PHE A 31 -0.12 -40.91 10.11
CA PHE A 31 0.05 -39.68 10.86
C PHE A 31 0.14 -38.62 9.77
N ALA A 32 -1.02 -38.05 9.40
CA ALA A 32 -1.04 -36.79 8.81
C ALA A 32 -0.36 -35.91 9.86
N GLN A 33 0.94 -35.75 9.70
CA GLN A 33 1.66 -34.69 10.37
C GLN A 33 0.80 -33.48 10.01
N GLU A 34 0.09 -32.93 10.98
CA GLU A 34 -0.58 -31.65 10.78
C GLU A 34 0.50 -30.75 10.21
N LEU A 35 0.40 -30.46 8.93
CA LEU A 35 1.24 -29.50 8.26
C LEU A 35 0.86 -28.14 8.86
N THR A 36 1.42 -27.86 10.03
CA THR A 36 1.29 -26.54 10.64
C THR A 36 2.06 -25.57 9.76
N SER A 37 1.43 -24.48 9.42
CA SER A 37 2.13 -23.39 8.74
C SER A 37 3.33 -22.96 9.58
N PRO A 38 4.51 -22.74 8.99
CA PRO A 38 5.67 -22.30 9.75
C PRO A 38 5.35 -20.90 10.35
N PRO A 39 5.95 -20.57 11.52
CA PRO A 39 5.74 -19.27 12.15
C PRO A 39 5.96 -18.11 11.15
N ALA A 40 5.12 -17.09 11.22
CA ALA A 40 5.27 -15.90 10.38
C ALA A 40 6.59 -15.18 10.69
N ASN A 41 7.21 -14.61 9.66
CA ASN A 41 8.42 -13.81 9.81
C ASN A 41 8.06 -12.33 9.95
N ILE A 42 8.43 -11.72 11.04
CA ILE A 42 8.26 -10.29 11.28
C ILE A 42 9.64 -9.63 11.35
N LEU A 43 9.83 -8.56 10.59
CA LEU A 43 10.99 -7.70 10.65
C LEU A 43 10.60 -6.39 11.34
N LEU A 44 11.39 -5.95 12.33
CA LEU A 44 11.21 -4.66 12.97
C LEU A 44 12.21 -3.66 12.41
N VAL A 45 11.73 -2.54 11.82
CA VAL A 45 12.59 -1.52 11.22
C VAL A 45 12.05 -0.13 11.55
N ASN A 46 12.84 0.63 12.29
CA ASN A 46 12.55 2.02 12.62
C ASN A 46 13.45 2.96 11.82
N GLN A 47 12.85 3.97 11.20
CA GLN A 47 13.60 5.02 10.53
C GLN A 47 13.93 6.10 11.54
N VAL A 48 15.19 6.55 11.53
CA VAL A 48 15.71 7.54 12.48
C VAL A 48 16.15 8.78 11.73
N ARG A 49 15.43 9.86 11.94
CA ARG A 49 15.78 11.21 11.48
C ARG A 49 16.43 11.98 12.61
N GLY A 50 17.39 12.84 12.28
CA GLY A 50 18.01 13.79 13.20
C GLY A 50 17.23 15.11 13.27
N ALA A 51 17.91 16.14 13.72
CA ALA A 51 17.33 17.48 13.90
C ALA A 51 17.30 18.33 12.63
N GLU A 52 17.95 17.88 11.57
CA GLU A 52 18.00 18.62 10.31
C GLU A 52 16.60 18.72 9.70
N CYS A 53 16.41 19.78 8.94
CA CYS A 53 15.18 20.14 8.24
C CYS A 53 14.20 18.96 8.05
N CYS A 54 12.95 19.27 8.30
CA CYS A 54 11.80 18.57 7.74
C CYS A 54 11.51 17.24 8.43
N GLN A 55 10.54 17.28 9.30
CA GLN A 55 10.14 16.17 10.16
C GLN A 55 11.30 15.68 11.05
N ALA A 56 11.83 16.59 11.86
CA ALA A 56 12.92 16.31 12.78
C ALA A 56 12.55 15.22 13.80
N GLY A 57 13.47 14.27 13.98
CA GLY A 57 13.40 13.28 15.06
C GLY A 57 14.26 13.68 16.25
N SER A 58 13.98 13.12 17.42
CA SER A 58 14.76 13.35 18.63
C SER A 58 15.59 12.13 19.03
N SER A 59 16.76 12.40 19.63
CA SER A 59 17.60 11.36 20.22
C SER A 59 16.91 10.68 21.41
N SER A 60 16.08 11.41 22.16
CA SER A 60 15.28 10.85 23.26
C SER A 60 14.24 9.83 22.77
N THR A 61 13.57 10.09 21.66
CA THR A 61 12.63 9.11 21.07
C THR A 61 13.37 7.86 20.57
N LEU A 62 14.54 8.02 19.93
CA LEU A 62 15.39 6.87 19.59
C LEU A 62 15.71 6.04 20.83
N LEU A 63 16.12 6.68 21.94
CA LEU A 63 16.44 5.97 23.19
C LEU A 63 15.21 5.25 23.75
N GLN A 64 14.02 5.83 23.66
CA GLN A 64 12.77 5.16 24.07
C GLN A 64 12.48 3.93 23.21
N GLN A 65 12.60 4.03 21.89
CA GLN A 65 12.39 2.91 20.97
C GLN A 65 13.42 1.79 21.20
N LEU A 66 14.68 2.12 21.44
CA LEU A 66 15.72 1.16 21.80
C LEU A 66 15.41 0.46 23.13
N THR A 67 15.03 1.23 24.13
CA THR A 67 14.72 0.72 25.47
C THR A 67 13.55 -0.27 25.45
N ILE A 68 12.47 0.03 24.72
CA ILE A 68 11.32 -0.89 24.63
C ILE A 68 11.70 -2.16 23.85
N ALA A 69 12.43 -2.04 22.74
CA ALA A 69 12.86 -3.20 21.97
C ALA A 69 13.74 -4.14 22.80
N GLN A 70 14.72 -3.61 23.55
CA GLN A 70 15.59 -4.38 24.42
C GLN A 70 14.82 -5.01 25.60
N SER A 71 13.92 -4.25 26.24
CA SER A 71 13.13 -4.76 27.38
C SER A 71 12.20 -5.93 26.99
N LEU A 72 11.76 -5.96 25.75
CA LEU A 72 10.92 -7.02 25.18
C LEU A 72 11.73 -8.12 24.49
N ASN A 73 13.07 -8.02 24.47
CA ASN A 73 13.96 -8.95 23.78
C ASN A 73 13.59 -9.12 22.28
N LEU A 74 13.38 -8.01 21.58
CA LEU A 74 12.99 -7.96 20.18
C LEU A 74 14.14 -7.48 19.29
N PRO A 75 14.70 -8.33 18.41
CA PRO A 75 15.66 -7.90 17.41
C PRO A 75 15.05 -6.78 16.56
N THR A 76 15.66 -5.59 16.55
CA THR A 76 15.13 -4.40 15.87
C THR A 76 16.24 -3.72 15.07
N THR A 77 15.92 -3.32 13.86
CA THR A 77 16.81 -2.56 12.98
C THR A 77 16.44 -1.08 13.05
N PHE A 78 17.45 -0.21 13.19
CA PHE A 78 17.31 1.22 13.15
C PHE A 78 18.04 1.76 11.92
N SER A 79 17.29 2.29 10.96
CA SER A 79 17.85 2.88 9.73
C SER A 79 18.09 4.36 9.95
N LEU A 80 19.36 4.76 9.88
CA LEU A 80 19.84 6.09 10.29
C LEU A 80 19.97 7.01 9.09
N ARG A 81 19.37 8.21 9.16
CA ARG A 81 19.54 9.26 8.17
C ARG A 81 20.92 9.92 8.31
N TYR A 82 21.38 10.62 7.28
CA TYR A 82 22.71 11.21 7.22
C TYR A 82 23.02 12.18 8.37
N ASP A 83 22.07 13.03 8.74
CA ASP A 83 22.23 13.99 9.84
C ASP A 83 22.39 13.31 11.21
N VAL A 84 21.76 12.15 11.43
CA VAL A 84 21.96 11.33 12.63
C VAL A 84 23.43 10.88 12.77
N LEU A 85 24.07 10.55 11.64
CA LEU A 85 25.48 10.12 11.61
C LEU A 85 26.46 11.26 11.90
N ASN A 86 25.99 12.51 11.92
CA ASN A 86 26.76 13.70 12.21
C ASN A 86 26.41 14.35 13.58
N ASP A 87 25.39 13.85 14.27
CA ASP A 87 24.91 14.39 15.53
C ASP A 87 25.51 13.65 16.73
N LEU A 88 26.17 14.41 17.65
CA LEU A 88 26.87 13.81 18.81
C LEU A 88 25.94 13.12 19.81
N ASP A 89 24.72 13.62 20.00
CA ASP A 89 23.76 13.05 20.94
C ASP A 89 23.26 11.68 20.43
N PHE A 90 22.95 11.60 19.14
CA PHE A 90 22.62 10.33 18.49
C PHE A 90 23.80 9.37 18.49
N LEU A 91 25.00 9.84 18.16
CA LEU A 91 26.20 9.00 18.14
C LEU A 91 26.56 8.46 19.53
N ALA A 92 26.30 9.20 20.61
CA ALA A 92 26.48 8.71 21.96
C ALA A 92 25.56 7.52 22.27
N ILE A 93 24.28 7.58 21.88
CA ILE A 93 23.32 6.49 22.04
C ILE A 93 23.70 5.27 21.18
N ILE A 94 24.08 5.51 19.92
CA ILE A 94 24.49 4.46 18.98
C ILE A 94 25.68 3.69 19.56
N ARG A 95 26.73 4.39 20.00
CA ARG A 95 27.93 3.76 20.60
C ARG A 95 27.61 2.97 21.85
N ALA A 96 26.68 3.45 22.69
CA ALA A 96 26.27 2.77 23.91
C ALA A 96 25.51 1.45 23.64
N THR A 97 24.94 1.29 22.44
CA THR A 97 24.12 0.14 22.06
C THR A 97 24.67 -0.70 20.91
N GLN A 98 25.84 -0.30 20.37
CA GLN A 98 26.44 -0.91 19.17
C GLN A 98 26.75 -2.40 19.35
N ASP A 99 27.15 -2.83 20.56
CA ASP A 99 27.51 -4.22 20.86
C ASP A 99 26.28 -5.09 21.20
N SER A 100 25.06 -4.57 21.08
CA SER A 100 23.84 -5.33 21.40
C SER A 100 23.50 -6.32 20.29
N ASP A 101 23.33 -7.59 20.65
CA ASP A 101 22.88 -8.63 19.72
C ASP A 101 21.43 -8.41 19.24
N LEU A 102 20.65 -7.55 19.91
CA LEU A 102 19.27 -7.23 19.57
C LEU A 102 19.14 -6.04 18.63
N ILE A 103 20.13 -5.15 18.60
CA ILE A 103 20.07 -3.93 17.81
C ILE A 103 20.86 -4.12 16.52
N ARG A 104 20.24 -3.78 15.42
CA ARG A 104 20.85 -3.78 14.09
C ARG A 104 20.79 -2.37 13.52
N TRP A 105 21.84 -2.01 12.80
CA TRP A 105 21.95 -0.70 12.21
C TRP A 105 21.81 -0.78 10.70
N GLY A 106 20.95 0.07 10.16
CA GLY A 106 20.70 0.27 8.75
C GLY A 106 20.98 1.71 8.35
N LEU A 107 20.92 1.98 7.07
CA LEU A 107 21.01 3.32 6.50
C LEU A 107 19.61 3.76 6.01
N PHE A 108 19.20 4.99 6.35
CA PHE A 108 18.04 5.64 5.75
C PHE A 108 18.51 6.65 4.73
N PHE A 109 18.43 6.28 3.47
CA PHE A 109 18.87 7.11 2.36
C PHE A 109 17.74 8.06 1.94
N GLU A 110 17.57 9.10 2.72
CA GLU A 110 16.75 10.28 2.44
C GLU A 110 17.68 11.46 2.23
N VAL A 111 17.52 12.19 1.11
CA VAL A 111 18.39 13.33 0.78
C VAL A 111 17.98 14.52 1.63
N THR A 112 18.95 15.10 2.29
CA THR A 112 18.81 16.28 3.15
C THR A 112 19.72 17.40 2.65
N PRO A 113 19.49 18.66 3.05
CA PRO A 113 20.40 19.76 2.72
C PRO A 113 21.88 19.47 3.06
N MET A 114 22.15 18.92 4.25
CA MET A 114 23.50 18.57 4.68
C MET A 114 24.12 17.49 3.79
N LEU A 115 23.39 16.43 3.49
CA LEU A 115 23.89 15.38 2.59
C LEU A 115 24.19 15.94 1.19
N ALA A 116 23.30 16.79 0.69
CA ALA A 116 23.45 17.38 -0.64
C ALA A 116 24.66 18.34 -0.68
N GLU A 117 24.85 19.16 0.35
CA GLU A 117 26.02 20.05 0.49
C GLU A 117 27.33 19.24 0.51
N ASP A 118 27.44 18.24 1.38
CA ASP A 118 28.63 17.41 1.51
C ASP A 118 28.92 16.58 0.25
N ALA A 119 27.87 16.25 -0.53
CA ALA A 119 28.00 15.56 -1.81
C ALA A 119 28.23 16.50 -3.00
N GLU A 120 28.27 17.81 -2.77
CA GLU A 120 28.35 18.85 -3.81
C GLU A 120 27.23 18.74 -4.86
N VAL A 121 26.00 18.46 -4.39
CA VAL A 121 24.79 18.30 -5.22
C VAL A 121 23.82 19.45 -4.90
N PRO A 122 23.22 20.11 -5.90
CA PRO A 122 22.19 21.10 -5.65
C PRO A 122 20.98 20.51 -4.91
N TYR A 123 20.45 21.26 -3.94
CA TYR A 123 19.25 20.88 -3.21
C TYR A 123 18.21 22.02 -3.28
N ASP A 124 17.12 21.76 -3.98
CA ASP A 124 16.04 22.74 -4.20
C ASP A 124 14.84 22.57 -3.26
N GLY A 125 14.91 21.59 -2.34
CA GLY A 125 13.86 21.35 -1.36
C GLY A 125 13.75 22.48 -0.34
N THR A 126 12.52 22.82 0.02
CA THR A 126 12.19 23.78 1.08
C THR A 126 11.47 23.04 2.21
N PRO A 127 11.27 23.65 3.39
CA PRO A 127 10.44 23.03 4.44
C PRO A 127 9.04 22.63 3.97
N ALA A 128 8.55 23.27 2.89
CA ALA A 128 7.26 23.01 2.29
C ALA A 128 7.25 21.91 1.22
N THR A 129 8.41 21.62 0.63
CA THR A 129 8.50 20.74 -0.54
C THR A 129 9.48 19.59 -0.35
N TRP A 130 10.12 19.50 0.79
CA TRP A 130 11.18 18.50 1.07
C TRP A 130 10.73 17.06 0.84
N SER A 131 9.48 16.74 1.18
CA SER A 131 8.92 15.38 1.06
C SER A 131 8.63 14.97 -0.38
N ARG A 132 8.72 15.90 -1.33
CA ARG A 132 8.52 15.57 -2.74
C ARG A 132 9.62 14.64 -3.25
N ALA A 133 9.24 13.72 -4.11
CA ALA A 133 10.15 12.70 -4.62
C ALA A 133 11.43 13.27 -5.25
N GLN A 134 11.33 14.39 -5.96
CA GLN A 134 12.48 15.06 -6.58
C GLN A 134 13.48 15.67 -5.59
N HIS A 135 13.09 15.85 -4.33
CA HIS A 135 13.98 16.42 -3.31
C HIS A 135 14.47 15.36 -2.32
N ALA A 136 13.58 14.54 -1.81
CA ALA A 136 13.85 13.61 -0.73
C ALA A 136 14.52 12.30 -1.19
N PHE A 137 14.37 11.90 -2.47
CA PHE A 137 14.79 10.58 -2.89
C PHE A 137 15.81 10.61 -4.03
N PRO A 138 16.70 9.60 -4.10
CA PRO A 138 17.73 9.53 -5.14
C PRO A 138 17.19 9.69 -6.55
N LEU A 139 15.99 9.17 -6.83
CA LEU A 139 15.40 9.24 -8.17
C LEU A 139 15.13 10.66 -8.68
N GLY A 140 15.11 11.68 -7.82
CA GLY A 140 15.00 13.09 -8.18
C GLY A 140 16.27 13.71 -8.75
N TYR A 141 17.37 13.00 -8.70
CA TYR A 141 18.71 13.48 -9.06
C TYR A 141 19.23 12.78 -10.31
N THR A 142 20.15 13.41 -11.04
CA THR A 142 20.81 12.79 -12.19
C THR A 142 21.64 11.57 -11.75
N PRO A 143 21.98 10.63 -12.64
CA PRO A 143 22.81 9.48 -12.28
C PRO A 143 24.14 9.84 -11.60
N ASP A 144 24.82 10.89 -12.04
CA ASP A 144 26.07 11.35 -11.43
C ASP A 144 25.86 11.95 -10.03
N GLU A 145 24.78 12.70 -9.83
CA GLU A 145 24.41 13.24 -8.52
C GLU A 145 24.03 12.12 -7.55
N ARG A 146 23.25 11.11 -8.00
CA ARG A 146 22.94 9.91 -7.19
C ARG A 146 24.20 9.20 -6.72
N LEU A 147 25.17 9.05 -7.61
CA LEU A 147 26.43 8.41 -7.27
C LEU A 147 27.19 9.20 -6.20
N ARG A 148 27.26 10.54 -6.31
CA ARG A 148 27.89 11.39 -5.29
C ARG A 148 27.16 11.30 -3.95
N LEU A 149 25.83 11.46 -3.94
CA LEU A 149 24.99 11.31 -2.74
C LEU A 149 25.21 9.94 -2.07
N LEU A 150 25.18 8.88 -2.86
CA LEU A 150 25.38 7.51 -2.36
C LEU A 150 26.77 7.32 -1.77
N ASN A 151 27.82 7.78 -2.45
CA ASN A 151 29.20 7.65 -1.98
C ASN A 151 29.41 8.43 -0.68
N THR A 152 28.87 9.65 -0.58
CA THR A 152 28.97 10.49 0.62
C THR A 152 28.28 9.84 1.83
N VAL A 153 27.02 9.41 1.67
CA VAL A 153 26.30 8.80 2.80
C VAL A 153 26.91 7.46 3.22
N MET A 154 27.37 6.65 2.27
CA MET A 154 28.04 5.39 2.56
C MET A 154 29.41 5.56 3.20
N ALA A 155 30.19 6.55 2.77
CA ALA A 155 31.46 6.88 3.40
C ALA A 155 31.27 7.26 4.87
N LYS A 156 30.28 8.10 5.17
CA LYS A 156 29.94 8.50 6.54
C LYS A 156 29.45 7.33 7.38
N TYR A 157 28.60 6.49 6.83
CA TYR A 157 28.14 5.28 7.52
C TYR A 157 29.31 4.36 7.89
N LEU A 158 30.22 4.11 6.94
CA LEU A 158 31.42 3.29 7.13
C LEU A 158 32.39 3.92 8.13
N GLU A 159 32.50 5.25 8.18
CA GLU A 159 33.29 5.96 9.21
C GLU A 159 32.79 5.65 10.62
N VAL A 160 31.45 5.64 10.81
CA VAL A 160 30.82 5.43 12.12
C VAL A 160 30.87 3.97 12.56
N PHE A 161 30.53 3.04 11.66
CA PHE A 161 30.31 1.62 12.00
C PHE A 161 31.45 0.67 11.63
N GLN A 162 32.37 1.08 10.75
CA GLN A 162 33.44 0.26 10.18
C GLN A 162 32.94 -1.00 9.44
N GLU A 163 31.66 -1.08 9.21
CA GLU A 163 30.99 -2.18 8.47
C GLU A 163 29.79 -1.64 7.69
N LYS A 164 29.36 -2.39 6.68
CA LYS A 164 28.24 -1.99 5.82
C LYS A 164 26.90 -2.09 6.55
N PRO A 165 25.90 -1.29 6.14
CA PRO A 165 24.55 -1.45 6.68
C PRO A 165 23.94 -2.80 6.31
N GLU A 166 23.23 -3.44 7.26
CA GLU A 166 22.50 -4.67 7.00
C GLU A 166 21.29 -4.45 6.07
N LEU A 167 20.75 -3.22 6.08
CA LEU A 167 19.59 -2.77 5.34
C LEU A 167 19.77 -1.32 4.91
N VAL A 168 19.38 -0.99 3.69
CA VAL A 168 19.18 0.40 3.25
C VAL A 168 17.70 0.66 3.04
N THR A 169 17.16 1.64 3.76
CA THR A 169 15.81 2.16 3.58
C THR A 169 15.85 3.37 2.66
N ALA A 170 15.02 3.39 1.64
CA ALA A 170 14.71 4.57 0.84
C ALA A 170 13.28 4.42 0.32
N TRP A 171 12.41 5.42 0.52
CA TRP A 171 11.01 5.25 0.13
C TRP A 171 10.85 4.98 -1.36
N MET A 172 11.64 5.65 -2.19
CA MET A 172 11.76 5.36 -3.61
C MET A 172 13.24 5.28 -4.00
N LEU A 173 13.63 4.19 -4.64
CA LEU A 173 15.03 3.91 -4.98
C LEU A 173 15.09 3.34 -6.39
N ASP A 174 15.82 4.00 -7.28
CA ASP A 174 15.99 3.54 -8.65
C ASP A 174 16.88 2.28 -8.73
N ALA A 175 16.69 1.53 -9.81
CA ALA A 175 17.37 0.26 -10.02
C ALA A 175 18.90 0.41 -10.11
N THR A 176 19.41 1.51 -10.68
CA THR A 176 20.86 1.76 -10.78
C THR A 176 21.49 1.98 -9.42
N THR A 177 20.87 2.81 -8.58
CA THR A 177 21.32 3.04 -7.20
C THR A 177 21.30 1.75 -6.38
N ALA A 178 20.25 0.93 -6.54
CA ALA A 178 20.18 -0.39 -5.89
C ALA A 178 21.31 -1.33 -6.35
N GLN A 179 21.65 -1.33 -7.63
CA GLN A 179 22.78 -2.10 -8.14
C GLN A 179 24.13 -1.60 -7.60
N LEU A 180 24.32 -0.29 -7.46
CA LEU A 180 25.53 0.28 -6.84
C LEU A 180 25.65 -0.12 -5.36
N LEU A 181 24.54 -0.04 -4.60
CA LEU A 181 24.50 -0.51 -3.21
C LEU A 181 24.94 -1.95 -3.09
N LYS A 182 24.47 -2.82 -3.99
CA LYS A 182 24.82 -4.22 -3.97
C LYS A 182 26.25 -4.49 -4.43
N ASN A 183 26.61 -4.01 -5.61
CA ASN A 183 27.85 -4.40 -6.29
C ASN A 183 29.07 -3.72 -5.69
N THR A 184 28.93 -2.47 -5.25
CA THR A 184 30.03 -1.67 -4.68
C THR A 184 30.14 -1.84 -3.17
N TYR A 185 29.00 -1.82 -2.47
CA TYR A 185 28.98 -1.82 -1.01
C TYR A 185 28.55 -3.16 -0.39
N GLY A 186 28.11 -4.13 -1.20
CA GLY A 186 27.69 -5.45 -0.73
C GLY A 186 26.41 -5.45 0.08
N VAL A 187 25.55 -4.44 -0.06
CA VAL A 187 24.23 -4.38 0.56
C VAL A 187 23.30 -5.35 -0.18
N ASN A 188 22.63 -6.24 0.54
CA ASN A 188 21.81 -7.29 -0.05
C ASN A 188 20.31 -7.09 0.17
N LEU A 189 19.91 -6.10 0.96
CA LEU A 189 18.53 -5.83 1.32
C LEU A 189 18.25 -4.34 1.27
N VAL A 190 17.16 -3.99 0.58
CA VAL A 190 16.62 -2.62 0.58
C VAL A 190 15.15 -2.64 1.00
N GLN A 191 14.74 -1.60 1.71
CA GLN A 191 13.36 -1.32 2.04
C GLN A 191 12.88 -0.13 1.21
N ILE A 192 11.75 -0.31 0.52
CA ILE A 192 11.03 0.77 -0.16
C ILE A 192 9.66 0.96 0.50
N THR A 193 8.97 2.05 0.15
CA THR A 193 7.67 2.36 0.74
C THR A 193 6.61 1.30 0.39
N ARG A 194 5.50 1.34 1.13
CA ARG A 194 4.28 0.57 0.84
C ARG A 194 3.64 1.02 -0.48
N GLU A 195 2.63 0.33 -0.91
CA GLU A 195 1.76 0.86 -1.96
C GLU A 195 1.06 2.12 -1.47
N GLN A 196 1.15 3.16 -2.27
CA GLN A 196 0.43 4.41 -2.02
C GLN A 196 0.22 5.18 -3.32
N TRP A 197 -0.82 5.99 -3.35
CA TRP A 197 -1.24 6.76 -4.51
C TRP A 197 -1.30 8.25 -4.19
N GLY A 198 -0.26 9.00 -4.54
CA GLY A 198 -0.18 10.45 -4.33
C GLY A 198 -0.12 10.90 -2.87
N THR A 199 0.02 9.97 -1.94
CA THR A 199 0.29 10.27 -0.53
C THR A 199 1.75 10.70 -0.40
N ASP A 200 2.02 11.66 0.48
CA ASP A 200 3.39 12.17 0.70
C ASP A 200 4.09 12.64 -0.60
N SER A 201 3.30 13.12 -1.56
CA SER A 201 3.80 13.64 -2.84
C SER A 201 4.44 12.61 -3.77
N TYR A 202 4.20 11.32 -3.58
CA TYR A 202 4.67 10.29 -4.51
C TYR A 202 3.72 9.10 -4.61
N THR A 203 3.83 8.40 -5.73
CA THR A 203 3.03 7.20 -6.02
C THR A 203 3.94 6.03 -6.26
N LEU A 204 3.69 4.93 -5.57
CA LEU A 204 4.33 3.66 -5.80
C LEU A 204 3.25 2.59 -5.80
N TYR A 205 3.01 1.95 -6.95
CA TYR A 205 1.89 1.04 -7.11
C TYR A 205 2.23 -0.16 -7.98
N GLY A 206 1.76 -1.33 -7.55
CA GLY A 206 2.14 -2.60 -8.12
C GLY A 206 3.49 -3.09 -7.57
N GLY A 207 3.97 -4.19 -8.08
CA GLY A 207 5.06 -4.93 -7.46
C GLY A 207 4.59 -5.76 -6.26
N PRO A 208 5.37 -6.72 -5.80
CA PRO A 208 4.99 -7.55 -4.66
C PRO A 208 4.84 -6.72 -3.38
N VAL A 209 3.70 -6.86 -2.69
CA VAL A 209 3.38 -6.09 -1.49
C VAL A 209 3.61 -6.90 -0.22
N HIS A 210 3.14 -8.15 -0.22
CA HIS A 210 3.02 -8.94 1.01
C HIS A 210 4.21 -9.88 1.28
N TYR A 211 5.19 -9.91 0.37
CA TYR A 211 6.37 -10.77 0.50
C TYR A 211 7.64 -10.04 0.10
N PRO A 212 8.79 -10.33 0.76
CA PRO A 212 10.09 -9.96 0.25
C PRO A 212 10.35 -10.61 -1.10
N TYR A 213 11.00 -9.93 -2.03
CA TYR A 213 11.30 -10.47 -3.35
C TYR A 213 12.67 -10.03 -3.85
N ARG A 214 13.28 -10.85 -4.69
CA ARG A 214 14.48 -10.46 -5.43
C ARG A 214 14.05 -9.60 -6.60
N ALA A 215 14.56 -8.38 -6.67
CA ALA A 215 14.18 -7.45 -7.71
C ALA A 215 14.97 -7.68 -9.01
N SER A 216 14.35 -7.31 -10.12
CA SER A 216 15.04 -7.17 -11.40
C SER A 216 16.15 -6.11 -11.30
N ASN A 217 17.22 -6.30 -12.07
CA ASN A 217 18.29 -5.32 -12.17
C ASN A 217 17.89 -4.07 -12.96
N SER A 218 16.79 -4.14 -13.69
CA SER A 218 16.27 -3.05 -14.52
C SER A 218 15.15 -2.28 -13.85
N TRP A 219 14.42 -2.89 -12.90
CA TRP A 219 13.32 -2.25 -12.19
C TRP A 219 13.05 -2.89 -10.83
N LEU A 220 13.11 -2.10 -9.75
CA LEU A 220 12.93 -2.61 -8.39
C LEU A 220 11.52 -3.15 -8.11
N LEU A 221 10.48 -2.68 -8.79
CA LEU A 221 9.12 -3.20 -8.62
C LEU A 221 8.86 -4.52 -9.38
N ALA A 222 9.76 -4.94 -10.25
CA ALA A 222 9.64 -6.21 -10.94
C ALA A 222 10.45 -7.30 -10.22
N PRO A 223 9.84 -8.41 -9.82
CA PRO A 223 10.57 -9.57 -9.31
C PRO A 223 11.51 -10.16 -10.36
N SER A 224 12.56 -10.82 -9.89
CA SER A 224 13.51 -11.58 -10.68
C SER A 224 13.53 -13.04 -10.27
N GLN A 225 13.89 -13.91 -11.19
CA GLN A 225 14.15 -15.32 -10.89
C GLN A 225 15.55 -15.56 -10.29
N SER A 226 16.43 -14.56 -10.35
CA SER A 226 17.80 -14.67 -9.87
C SER A 226 17.90 -14.48 -8.36
N ASP A 227 18.34 -15.51 -7.63
CA ASP A 227 18.66 -15.42 -6.21
C ASP A 227 19.85 -14.49 -5.91
N ALA A 228 20.64 -14.18 -6.94
CA ALA A 228 21.78 -13.29 -6.80
C ALA A 228 21.38 -11.81 -6.70
N ASN A 229 20.17 -11.43 -7.08
CA ASN A 229 19.73 -10.04 -7.09
C ASN A 229 19.45 -9.48 -5.67
N ILE A 230 19.33 -8.16 -5.57
CA ILE A 230 19.03 -7.49 -4.31
C ILE A 230 17.64 -7.91 -3.81
N LEU A 231 17.52 -8.13 -2.52
CA LEU A 231 16.24 -8.41 -1.88
C LEU A 231 15.53 -7.09 -1.59
N VAL A 232 14.27 -7.01 -1.92
CA VAL A 232 13.41 -5.85 -1.65
C VAL A 232 12.33 -6.24 -0.67
N ILE A 233 12.09 -5.37 0.31
CA ILE A 233 10.96 -5.44 1.23
C ILE A 233 10.16 -4.15 1.14
N ARG A 234 8.86 -4.25 1.39
CA ARG A 234 7.96 -3.09 1.44
C ARG A 234 7.76 -2.64 2.88
N GLN A 235 7.72 -1.33 3.06
CA GLN A 235 7.35 -0.77 4.35
C GLN A 235 5.94 -1.23 4.71
N THR A 236 5.83 -1.65 5.94
CA THR A 236 4.70 -1.96 6.78
C THR A 236 3.78 -3.08 6.27
N ILE A 237 3.08 -3.73 7.18
CA ILE A 237 2.01 -4.66 6.85
C ILE A 237 0.83 -3.83 6.33
N THR A 238 0.34 -4.16 5.14
CA THR A 238 -0.84 -3.54 4.55
C THR A 238 -2.03 -4.50 4.61
N ASP A 239 -3.21 -3.96 4.84
CA ASP A 239 -4.44 -4.73 4.73
C ASP A 239 -4.62 -5.20 3.28
N PRO A 240 -4.72 -6.51 3.02
CA PRO A 240 -4.72 -7.04 1.66
C PRO A 240 -6.02 -6.73 0.89
N LEU A 241 -7.09 -6.43 1.60
CA LEU A 241 -8.37 -6.06 1.00
C LEU A 241 -8.52 -4.54 0.87
N TRP A 242 -8.24 -3.79 1.94
CA TRP A 242 -8.61 -2.38 2.04
C TRP A 242 -7.53 -1.39 1.65
N ASN A 243 -6.24 -1.75 1.75
CA ASN A 243 -5.17 -0.83 1.33
C ASN A 243 -5.09 -0.70 -0.20
N TYR A 244 -5.59 -1.69 -0.95
CA TYR A 244 -5.59 -1.66 -2.41
C TYR A 244 -6.54 -0.60 -2.94
N GLY A 245 -5.97 0.45 -3.55
CA GLY A 245 -6.72 1.58 -4.07
C GLY A 245 -7.10 2.64 -3.04
N ASP A 246 -6.74 2.46 -1.77
CA ASP A 246 -6.92 3.52 -0.78
C ASP A 246 -5.93 4.67 -1.02
N ARG A 247 -6.46 5.83 -1.37
CA ARG A 247 -5.69 7.05 -1.61
C ARG A 247 -4.86 7.50 -0.42
N PHE A 248 -5.38 7.32 0.77
CA PHE A 248 -4.79 7.83 1.99
C PHE A 248 -3.92 6.79 2.69
N SER A 249 -3.81 5.59 2.12
CA SER A 249 -3.01 4.48 2.67
C SER A 249 -3.27 4.19 4.15
N ARG A 250 -4.53 4.32 4.59
CA ARG A 250 -4.93 4.24 6.00
C ARG A 250 -4.93 2.83 6.58
N PHE A 251 -4.99 1.82 5.73
CA PHE A 251 -5.18 0.44 6.16
C PHE A 251 -3.86 -0.31 6.23
N THR A 252 -3.01 0.12 7.15
CA THR A 252 -1.69 -0.48 7.39
C THR A 252 -1.46 -0.74 8.88
N SER A 253 -0.33 -1.33 9.21
CA SER A 253 0.09 -1.51 10.61
C SER A 253 0.70 -0.25 11.25
N GLN A 254 0.87 0.86 10.52
CA GLN A 254 1.42 2.08 11.10
C GLN A 254 0.38 2.82 11.95
N PRO A 255 0.73 3.26 13.17
CA PRO A 255 -0.20 3.97 14.05
C PRO A 255 -0.82 5.21 13.40
N ASN A 256 -0.03 6.03 12.72
CA ASN A 256 -0.49 7.24 12.05
C ASN A 256 -1.43 6.96 10.86
N ASP A 257 -1.38 5.77 10.27
CA ASP A 257 -2.27 5.39 9.16
C ASP A 257 -3.63 4.93 9.71
N PHE A 258 -3.68 3.88 10.51
CA PHE A 258 -4.96 3.30 10.91
C PHE A 258 -5.78 4.17 11.88
N THR A 259 -5.13 5.05 12.65
CA THR A 259 -5.84 5.97 13.53
C THR A 259 -6.57 7.08 12.78
N GLN A 260 -6.15 7.43 11.58
CA GLN A 260 -6.87 8.40 10.73
C GLN A 260 -8.32 7.97 10.47
N ASP A 261 -8.58 6.68 10.54
CA ASP A 261 -9.90 6.08 10.30
C ASP A 261 -10.57 5.59 11.60
N GLY A 262 -10.12 6.10 12.74
CA GLY A 262 -10.65 5.75 14.06
C GLY A 262 -10.37 4.31 14.48
N LYS A 263 -9.44 3.61 13.84
CA LYS A 263 -9.05 2.26 14.23
C LYS A 263 -8.11 2.31 15.45
N SER A 264 -8.19 1.25 16.25
CA SER A 264 -7.43 1.11 17.48
C SER A 264 -6.33 0.04 17.35
N ILE A 265 -5.66 -0.22 18.45
CA ILE A 265 -4.63 -1.27 18.55
C ILE A 265 -5.18 -2.68 18.25
N GLU A 266 -6.49 -2.91 18.41
CA GLU A 266 -7.16 -4.17 18.07
C GLU A 266 -7.16 -4.42 16.58
N TYR A 267 -7.29 -3.38 15.76
CA TYR A 267 -7.13 -3.51 14.30
C TYR A 267 -5.72 -3.99 13.96
N PHE A 268 -4.69 -3.39 14.55
CA PHE A 268 -3.31 -3.86 14.38
C PHE A 268 -3.15 -5.34 14.78
N ARG A 269 -3.70 -5.73 15.94
CA ARG A 269 -3.66 -7.14 16.39
C ARG A 269 -4.31 -8.06 15.36
N SER A 270 -5.50 -7.70 14.88
CA SER A 270 -6.22 -8.49 13.88
C SER A 270 -5.44 -8.61 12.57
N LEU A 271 -4.82 -7.51 12.10
CA LEU A 271 -4.00 -7.49 10.89
C LEU A 271 -2.75 -8.37 11.05
N LEU A 272 -2.09 -8.33 12.22
CA LEU A 272 -0.95 -9.20 12.52
C LEU A 272 -1.35 -10.67 12.63
N GLU A 273 -2.48 -10.97 13.27
CA GLU A 273 -3.01 -12.34 13.35
C GLU A 273 -3.40 -12.88 11.97
N GLN A 274 -3.97 -12.04 11.09
CA GLN A 274 -4.20 -12.40 9.69
C GLN A 274 -2.89 -12.71 8.96
N THR A 275 -1.84 -11.93 9.20
CA THR A 275 -0.49 -12.18 8.67
C THR A 275 0.08 -13.53 9.16
N ILE A 276 -0.19 -13.90 10.39
CA ILE A 276 0.25 -15.17 10.96
C ILE A 276 -0.53 -16.36 10.37
N ASN A 277 -1.84 -16.21 10.22
CA ASN A 277 -2.75 -17.30 9.86
C ASN A 277 -2.89 -17.45 8.33
N GLN A 278 -1.77 -17.55 7.62
CA GLN A 278 -1.78 -17.82 6.19
C GLN A 278 -2.07 -19.30 5.87
N PRO A 279 -2.53 -19.62 4.65
CA PRO A 279 -2.83 -21.01 4.25
C PRO A 279 -1.67 -21.97 4.45
N VAL A 280 -1.99 -23.23 4.62
CA VAL A 280 -0.98 -24.30 4.77
C VAL A 280 0.04 -24.28 3.63
N GLY A 281 1.33 -24.31 4.01
CA GLY A 281 2.45 -24.22 3.05
C GLY A 281 2.84 -22.79 2.68
N GLN A 282 2.11 -21.79 3.15
CA GLN A 282 2.51 -20.36 3.06
C GLN A 282 3.07 -19.91 4.43
N ARG A 283 4.01 -18.99 4.36
CA ARG A 283 4.55 -18.36 5.58
C ARG A 283 4.13 -16.89 5.57
N GLY A 284 3.50 -16.43 6.63
CA GLY A 284 3.22 -15.03 6.81
C GLY A 284 4.50 -14.19 6.85
N TRP A 285 4.42 -13.01 6.33
CA TRP A 285 5.50 -12.03 6.33
C TRP A 285 4.96 -10.66 6.70
N GLY A 286 5.71 -9.90 7.49
CA GLY A 286 5.37 -8.52 7.79
C GLY A 286 6.60 -7.70 8.21
N LEU A 287 6.52 -6.40 7.96
CA LEU A 287 7.41 -5.40 8.50
C LEU A 287 6.62 -4.46 9.40
N ILE A 288 7.12 -4.20 10.58
CA ILE A 288 6.54 -3.27 11.56
C ILE A 288 7.62 -2.27 11.96
N GLY A 289 7.26 -1.01 12.05
CA GLY A 289 8.18 0.03 12.48
C GLY A 289 7.49 1.37 12.59
N LEU A 290 8.18 2.32 13.20
CA LEU A 290 7.74 3.71 13.30
C LEU A 290 8.95 4.63 13.28
N GLU A 291 8.81 5.75 12.59
CA GLU A 291 9.81 6.80 12.57
C GLU A 291 9.94 7.47 13.95
N ASN A 292 11.16 7.81 14.36
CA ASN A 292 11.39 8.53 15.64
C ASN A 292 10.87 9.97 15.61
N SER A 293 10.50 10.48 14.44
CA SER A 293 9.93 11.80 14.22
C SER A 293 8.39 11.88 14.36
N MET A 294 7.75 10.74 14.60
CA MET A 294 6.30 10.70 14.82
C MET A 294 5.93 11.15 16.23
N GLU A 295 4.72 11.67 16.37
CA GLU A 295 4.17 12.22 17.62
C GLU A 295 4.13 11.19 18.77
N ASP A 296 4.14 11.68 20.00
CA ASP A 296 4.20 10.85 21.21
C ASP A 296 3.04 9.83 21.31
N ASP A 297 1.84 10.19 20.87
CA ASP A 297 0.69 9.29 20.87
C ASP A 297 0.93 8.07 19.94
N TYR A 298 1.54 8.29 18.79
CA TYR A 298 1.92 7.21 17.88
C TYR A 298 3.07 6.38 18.44
N GLN A 299 4.02 6.98 19.16
CA GLN A 299 5.08 6.24 19.86
C GLN A 299 4.51 5.34 20.97
N GLN A 300 3.48 5.79 21.68
CA GLN A 300 2.78 4.98 22.67
C GLN A 300 2.05 3.79 22.04
N LEU A 301 1.36 4.00 20.92
CA LEU A 301 0.71 2.93 20.17
C LEU A 301 1.75 1.93 19.63
N TYR A 302 2.86 2.42 19.11
CA TYR A 302 3.95 1.57 18.65
C TYR A 302 4.52 0.71 19.79
N SER A 303 4.66 1.26 20.98
CA SER A 303 5.08 0.49 22.16
C SER A 303 4.08 -0.62 22.51
N GLN A 304 2.77 -0.41 22.30
CA GLN A 304 1.75 -1.45 22.46
C GLN A 304 1.87 -2.50 21.35
N GLN A 305 2.15 -2.11 20.12
CA GLN A 305 2.39 -3.05 19.01
C GLN A 305 3.56 -3.98 19.32
N LEU A 306 4.68 -3.44 19.81
CA LEU A 306 5.85 -4.26 20.19
C LEU A 306 5.52 -5.27 21.31
N LYS A 307 4.67 -4.90 22.27
CA LYS A 307 4.18 -5.84 23.31
C LYS A 307 3.36 -6.98 22.70
N ILE A 308 2.49 -6.68 21.74
CA ILE A 308 1.71 -7.69 21.01
C ILE A 308 2.63 -8.61 20.20
N VAL A 309 3.64 -8.05 19.54
CA VAL A 309 4.64 -8.84 18.80
C VAL A 309 5.39 -9.78 19.75
N ALA A 310 5.82 -9.30 20.91
CA ALA A 310 6.50 -10.10 21.91
C ALA A 310 5.59 -11.23 22.45
N GLU A 311 4.33 -10.92 22.76
CA GLU A 311 3.33 -11.90 23.19
C GLU A 311 3.16 -13.02 22.17
N LEU A 312 2.97 -12.68 20.89
CA LEU A 312 2.75 -13.67 19.82
C LEU A 312 4.02 -14.48 19.49
N ARG A 313 5.21 -13.88 19.63
CA ARG A 313 6.49 -14.57 19.56
C ARG A 313 6.61 -15.61 20.68
N ASP A 314 6.30 -15.23 21.90
CA ASP A 314 6.39 -16.13 23.07
C ASP A 314 5.38 -17.28 22.99
N GLN A 315 4.29 -17.09 22.23
CA GLN A 315 3.33 -18.14 21.87
C GLN A 315 3.80 -18.99 20.67
N ASN A 316 5.01 -18.76 20.12
CA ASN A 316 5.52 -19.40 18.90
C ASN A 316 4.66 -19.23 17.63
N LYS A 317 3.82 -18.20 17.57
CA LYS A 317 2.99 -17.88 16.39
C LYS A 317 3.76 -17.12 15.32
N LEU A 318 4.74 -16.34 15.73
CA LEU A 318 5.65 -15.61 14.84
C LEU A 318 7.08 -15.69 15.35
N GLN A 319 8.02 -15.37 14.46
CA GLN A 319 9.42 -15.13 14.82
C GLN A 319 9.81 -13.73 14.36
N VAL A 320 10.59 -13.03 15.19
CA VAL A 320 11.21 -11.76 14.79
C VAL A 320 12.55 -12.06 14.15
N THR A 321 12.71 -11.66 12.90
CA THR A 321 13.90 -11.95 12.09
C THR A 321 14.76 -10.70 11.91
N THR A 322 16.05 -10.88 11.60
CA THR A 322 16.96 -9.78 11.26
C THR A 322 17.14 -9.67 9.74
N PRO A 323 17.62 -8.51 9.22
CA PRO A 323 17.93 -8.35 7.81
C PRO A 323 18.86 -9.45 7.26
N ASN A 324 19.92 -9.79 7.98
CA ASN A 324 20.86 -10.83 7.57
C ASN A 324 20.26 -12.25 7.55
N GLN A 325 19.31 -12.53 8.43
CA GLN A 325 18.58 -13.82 8.40
C GLN A 325 17.62 -13.85 7.20
N LEU A 326 16.93 -12.74 6.93
CA LEU A 326 15.99 -12.64 5.83
C LEU A 326 16.66 -12.88 4.47
N THR A 327 17.85 -12.32 4.25
CA THR A 327 18.57 -12.47 2.96
C THR A 327 18.95 -13.92 2.64
N LYS A 328 18.97 -14.81 3.64
CA LYS A 328 19.28 -16.25 3.50
C LYS A 328 18.04 -17.11 3.25
N THR A 329 16.85 -16.54 3.36
CA THR A 329 15.60 -17.28 3.16
C THR A 329 15.42 -17.62 1.68
N LYS A 330 15.24 -18.91 1.40
CA LYS A 330 14.88 -19.37 0.04
C LYS A 330 13.42 -19.05 -0.22
N ARG A 331 13.13 -18.62 -1.43
CA ARG A 331 11.79 -18.29 -1.89
C ARG A 331 11.21 -19.43 -2.72
N THR A 332 9.89 -19.43 -2.79
CA THR A 332 9.15 -20.28 -3.71
C THR A 332 8.86 -19.49 -5.00
N SER A 333 8.61 -20.22 -6.09
CA SER A 333 8.28 -19.60 -7.39
C SER A 333 6.91 -18.93 -7.39
N VAL A 334 6.02 -19.33 -6.49
CA VAL A 334 4.68 -18.76 -6.34
C VAL A 334 4.45 -18.53 -4.85
N GLU A 335 4.15 -17.30 -4.47
CA GLU A 335 3.79 -16.90 -3.13
C GLU A 335 2.33 -16.45 -3.08
N MET A 336 1.64 -16.75 -2.01
CA MET A 336 0.26 -16.35 -1.80
C MET A 336 0.05 -15.73 -0.42
N TYR A 337 -0.70 -14.64 -0.38
CA TYR A 337 -1.14 -13.99 0.84
C TYR A 337 -2.65 -13.81 0.82
N THR A 338 -3.34 -14.26 1.86
CA THR A 338 -4.79 -14.17 1.95
C THR A 338 -5.23 -13.22 3.04
N GLY A 339 -6.42 -12.66 2.87
CA GLY A 339 -7.04 -11.81 3.88
C GLY A 339 -8.56 -11.80 3.82
N SER A 340 -9.14 -11.27 4.87
CA SER A 340 -10.57 -11.06 5.04
C SER A 340 -10.84 -9.62 5.43
N ASP A 341 -12.08 -9.21 5.37
CA ASP A 341 -12.51 -7.87 5.73
C ASP A 341 -12.39 -7.62 7.24
N LEU A 342 -11.28 -6.97 7.63
CA LEU A 342 -11.03 -6.55 9.02
C LEU A 342 -11.65 -5.20 9.34
N VAL A 343 -12.07 -4.45 8.35
CA VAL A 343 -12.56 -3.08 8.52
C VAL A 343 -14.05 -3.02 8.78
N ARG A 344 -14.84 -3.79 8.01
CA ARG A 344 -16.30 -3.82 8.10
C ARG A 344 -16.86 -5.14 8.62
N GLY A 345 -16.05 -6.19 8.62
CA GLY A 345 -16.48 -7.53 9.05
C GLY A 345 -17.45 -8.19 8.08
N THR A 346 -17.43 -7.82 6.80
CA THR A 346 -18.22 -8.51 5.76
C THR A 346 -17.63 -9.88 5.43
N ASN A 347 -18.28 -10.63 4.55
CA ASN A 347 -17.76 -11.92 4.08
C ASN A 347 -16.74 -11.79 2.94
N ALA A 348 -16.37 -10.57 2.56
CA ALA A 348 -15.36 -10.35 1.52
C ALA A 348 -13.99 -10.95 1.88
N LYS A 349 -13.37 -11.59 0.90
CA LYS A 349 -12.08 -12.28 1.02
C LYS A 349 -11.19 -11.91 -0.15
N VAL A 350 -9.89 -11.98 0.06
CA VAL A 350 -8.91 -11.68 -0.97
C VAL A 350 -7.71 -12.61 -0.89
N ALA A 351 -7.14 -12.93 -2.03
CA ALA A 351 -5.85 -13.58 -2.14
C ALA A 351 -4.97 -12.84 -3.14
N TRP A 352 -3.76 -12.51 -2.73
CA TRP A 352 -2.70 -11.98 -3.56
C TRP A 352 -1.74 -13.09 -3.93
N ILE A 353 -1.54 -13.29 -5.22
CA ILE A 353 -0.61 -14.27 -5.76
C ILE A 353 0.52 -13.53 -6.44
N THR A 354 1.75 -13.83 -6.06
CA THR A 354 2.96 -13.21 -6.61
C THR A 354 3.87 -14.27 -7.19
N THR A 355 4.28 -14.06 -8.43
CA THR A 355 5.27 -14.88 -9.14
C THR A 355 6.39 -13.98 -9.69
N PRO A 356 7.48 -14.54 -10.22
CA PRO A 356 8.47 -13.73 -10.93
C PRO A 356 7.98 -13.09 -12.24
N VAL A 357 6.83 -13.52 -12.75
CA VAL A 357 6.30 -13.10 -14.06
C VAL A 357 5.07 -12.23 -13.94
N TYR A 358 4.26 -12.45 -12.90
CA TYR A 358 3.02 -11.71 -12.70
C TYR A 358 2.62 -11.63 -11.23
N GLN A 359 1.75 -10.69 -10.93
CA GLN A 359 0.95 -10.62 -9.71
C GLN A 359 -0.52 -10.67 -10.09
N ALA A 360 -1.31 -11.39 -9.31
CA ALA A 360 -2.76 -11.40 -9.44
C ALA A 360 -3.42 -11.18 -8.08
N ARG A 361 -4.54 -10.48 -8.06
CA ARG A 361 -5.44 -10.36 -6.92
C ARG A 361 -6.76 -11.05 -7.23
N VAL A 362 -7.11 -12.04 -6.43
CA VAL A 362 -8.40 -12.73 -6.50
C VAL A 362 -9.25 -12.27 -5.33
N ARG A 363 -10.45 -11.81 -5.62
CA ARG A 363 -11.40 -11.37 -4.61
C ARG A 363 -12.69 -12.18 -4.68
N LEU A 364 -13.18 -12.58 -3.52
CA LEU A 364 -14.49 -13.15 -3.33
C LEU A 364 -15.36 -12.17 -2.57
N ASP A 365 -16.51 -11.83 -3.13
CA ASP A 365 -17.48 -10.92 -2.54
C ASP A 365 -18.89 -11.37 -2.89
N GLU A 366 -19.77 -11.52 -1.89
CA GLU A 366 -21.12 -12.01 -2.05
C GLU A 366 -21.23 -13.30 -2.92
N ASN A 367 -20.28 -14.22 -2.80
CA ASN A 367 -20.16 -15.45 -3.60
C ASN A 367 -19.80 -15.24 -5.09
N GLN A 368 -19.47 -14.01 -5.49
CA GLN A 368 -18.88 -13.73 -6.80
C GLN A 368 -17.36 -13.70 -6.72
N LEU A 369 -16.73 -14.37 -7.64
CA LEU A 369 -15.27 -14.43 -7.72
C LEU A 369 -14.76 -13.51 -8.82
N TYR A 370 -13.72 -12.75 -8.51
CA TYR A 370 -13.12 -11.76 -9.40
C TYR A 370 -11.61 -11.91 -9.45
N ILE A 371 -11.00 -11.63 -10.61
CA ILE A 371 -9.60 -11.21 -10.69
C ILE A 371 -9.64 -9.71 -10.99
N ASP A 372 -9.25 -8.89 -10.04
CA ASP A 372 -9.35 -7.42 -10.10
C ASP A 372 -8.00 -6.68 -10.02
N ASP A 373 -6.90 -7.39 -9.96
CA ASP A 373 -5.56 -6.90 -10.28
C ASP A 373 -4.80 -8.00 -11.02
N LEU A 374 -4.17 -7.65 -12.11
CA LEU A 374 -3.28 -8.53 -12.85
C LEU A 374 -2.17 -7.69 -13.49
N ARG A 375 -0.96 -7.85 -12.96
CA ARG A 375 0.23 -7.11 -13.38
C ARG A 375 1.27 -8.04 -13.91
N LEU A 376 1.96 -7.62 -14.97
CA LEU A 376 3.03 -8.36 -15.57
C LEU A 376 4.39 -7.80 -15.15
N TYR A 377 5.32 -8.71 -14.94
CA TYR A 377 6.70 -8.42 -14.61
C TYR A 377 7.61 -8.91 -15.72
N SER A 378 8.60 -8.11 -16.06
CA SER A 378 9.63 -8.50 -17.02
C SER A 378 10.94 -7.82 -16.67
N GLU A 379 12.04 -8.56 -16.75
CA GLU A 379 13.39 -8.00 -16.56
C GLU A 379 13.82 -7.08 -17.72
N SER A 380 13.08 -7.09 -18.83
CA SER A 380 13.31 -6.20 -19.97
C SER A 380 12.68 -4.82 -19.81
N ILE A 381 11.83 -4.62 -18.80
CA ILE A 381 11.23 -3.32 -18.51
C ILE A 381 12.20 -2.50 -17.65
N SER A 382 12.51 -1.30 -18.12
CA SER A 382 13.39 -0.39 -17.41
C SER A 382 12.63 0.49 -16.42
N ASP A 383 13.29 0.77 -15.31
CA ASP A 383 12.88 1.81 -14.36
C ASP A 383 12.76 3.16 -15.11
N PRO A 384 11.65 3.87 -15.00
CA PRO A 384 11.44 5.14 -15.69
C PRO A 384 12.44 6.23 -15.28
N TYR A 385 13.06 6.10 -14.11
CA TYR A 385 13.98 7.10 -13.57
C TYR A 385 15.46 6.72 -13.67
N VAL A 386 15.81 5.64 -14.32
CA VAL A 386 17.22 5.22 -14.48
C VAL A 386 18.08 6.31 -15.11
N ASN A 387 17.63 6.90 -16.20
CA ASN A 387 18.37 7.90 -16.96
C ASN A 387 17.82 9.32 -16.84
N SER A 388 16.64 9.49 -16.29
CA SER A 388 15.96 10.77 -16.20
C SER A 388 15.41 10.96 -14.79
N PRO A 389 15.87 12.00 -14.07
CA PRO A 389 15.37 12.25 -12.72
C PRO A 389 13.88 12.60 -12.73
N ALA A 390 13.18 12.23 -11.66
CA ALA A 390 11.85 12.72 -11.39
C ALA A 390 11.89 14.23 -11.20
N ARG A 391 10.95 14.97 -11.78
CA ARG A 391 10.89 16.43 -11.74
C ARG A 391 9.75 16.99 -10.88
N SER A 392 8.82 16.12 -10.52
CA SER A 392 7.68 16.47 -9.66
C SER A 392 7.37 15.30 -8.74
N ARG A 393 6.17 14.73 -8.78
CA ARG A 393 5.87 13.47 -8.08
C ARG A 393 6.68 12.34 -8.68
N GLY A 394 7.19 11.46 -7.82
CA GLY A 394 7.70 10.18 -8.29
C GLY A 394 6.55 9.23 -8.59
N TYR A 395 6.51 8.70 -9.80
CA TYR A 395 5.50 7.72 -10.19
C TYR A 395 6.15 6.40 -10.56
N TRP A 396 5.99 5.43 -9.67
CA TRP A 396 6.38 4.06 -9.92
C TRP A 396 5.14 3.18 -9.99
N ILE A 397 4.71 2.88 -11.18
CA ILE A 397 3.54 2.06 -11.43
C ILE A 397 3.91 0.92 -12.35
N THR A 398 3.74 -0.33 -11.88
CA THR A 398 4.00 -1.49 -12.73
C THR A 398 2.94 -1.64 -13.82
N PRO A 399 3.34 -2.15 -14.99
CA PRO A 399 2.39 -2.50 -16.05
C PRO A 399 1.28 -3.41 -15.57
N PHE A 400 0.07 -3.17 -16.03
CA PHE A 400 -1.09 -3.96 -15.65
C PHE A 400 -1.90 -4.42 -16.87
N LEU A 401 -2.55 -5.55 -16.71
CA LEU A 401 -3.63 -6.03 -17.58
C LEU A 401 -4.99 -5.73 -16.97
N LEU A 402 -5.09 -5.85 -15.65
CA LEU A 402 -6.25 -5.46 -14.87
C LEU A 402 -5.79 -4.57 -13.73
N ASP A 403 -6.46 -3.47 -13.49
CA ASP A 403 -6.23 -2.57 -12.36
C ASP A 403 -7.57 -2.03 -11.84
N GLY A 404 -8.17 -2.76 -10.95
CA GLY A 404 -9.44 -2.38 -10.36
C GLY A 404 -9.38 -1.17 -9.44
N SER A 405 -8.21 -0.82 -8.93
CA SER A 405 -8.06 0.32 -8.02
C SER A 405 -8.02 1.67 -8.73
N ARG A 406 -7.40 1.72 -9.90
CA ARG A 406 -7.11 3.00 -10.57
C ARG A 406 -8.35 3.77 -10.97
N PHE A 407 -9.32 3.05 -11.51
CA PHE A 407 -10.51 3.67 -12.08
C PHE A 407 -11.44 4.23 -11.00
N ASN A 408 -11.42 3.68 -9.82
CA ASN A 408 -12.11 4.24 -8.67
C ASN A 408 -11.61 5.65 -8.32
N GLN A 409 -10.38 5.96 -8.63
CA GLN A 409 -9.80 7.27 -8.35
C GLN A 409 -10.07 8.31 -9.44
N ALA A 410 -10.19 7.88 -10.69
CA ALA A 410 -10.45 8.78 -11.82
C ALA A 410 -11.93 9.17 -11.93
N GLU A 411 -12.84 8.26 -11.64
CA GLU A 411 -14.28 8.41 -11.96
C GLU A 411 -15.12 8.99 -10.84
N ASN A 412 -14.65 8.98 -9.59
CA ASN A 412 -15.50 9.28 -8.45
C ASN A 412 -15.38 10.71 -7.92
N GLN A 413 -15.44 11.69 -8.81
CA GLN A 413 -15.49 13.09 -8.43
C GLN A 413 -16.72 13.41 -7.58
N GLU A 414 -17.89 12.86 -7.91
CA GLU A 414 -19.13 13.02 -7.15
C GLU A 414 -19.04 12.33 -5.79
N ASN A 415 -18.43 11.17 -5.73
CA ASN A 415 -18.21 10.41 -4.50
C ASN A 415 -17.21 11.10 -3.58
N TYR A 416 -16.18 11.73 -4.12
CA TYR A 416 -15.29 12.58 -3.34
C TYR A 416 -16.01 13.76 -2.71
N GLN A 417 -16.84 14.44 -3.48
CA GLN A 417 -17.65 15.53 -2.95
C GLN A 417 -18.61 15.07 -1.87
N ALA A 418 -19.23 13.90 -2.08
CA ALA A 418 -20.15 13.33 -1.10
C ALA A 418 -19.41 12.94 0.20
N TRP A 419 -18.21 12.37 0.10
CA TRP A 419 -17.36 12.09 1.26
C TRP A 419 -16.94 13.35 1.98
N GLU A 420 -16.44 14.36 1.27
CA GLU A 420 -16.07 15.65 1.83
C GLU A 420 -17.23 16.35 2.55
N LYS A 421 -18.44 16.14 2.08
CA LYS A 421 -19.67 16.63 2.72
C LYS A 421 -20.10 15.77 3.91
N GLY A 422 -19.42 14.65 4.18
CA GLY A 422 -19.83 13.68 5.18
C GLY A 422 -21.06 12.85 4.81
N VAL A 423 -21.47 12.89 3.55
CA VAL A 423 -22.62 12.13 3.04
C VAL A 423 -22.27 10.66 2.87
N ILE A 424 -21.05 10.39 2.39
CA ILE A 424 -20.53 9.03 2.28
C ILE A 424 -19.14 8.93 2.90
N SER A 425 -18.83 7.77 3.44
CA SER A 425 -17.45 7.46 3.86
C SER A 425 -16.60 7.11 2.64
N PRO A 426 -15.30 7.44 2.63
CA PRO A 426 -14.37 6.87 1.68
C PRO A 426 -14.28 5.34 1.77
N LEU A 427 -14.81 4.76 2.83
CA LEU A 427 -14.95 3.33 3.06
C LEU A 427 -16.29 2.76 2.62
N ASP A 428 -17.18 3.57 2.04
CA ASP A 428 -18.46 3.07 1.53
C ASP A 428 -18.21 2.03 0.44
N PRO A 429 -18.83 0.83 0.52
CA PRO A 429 -18.67 -0.22 -0.51
C PRO A 429 -19.03 0.24 -1.90
N THR A 430 -19.93 1.22 -2.05
CA THR A 430 -20.27 1.79 -3.36
C THR A 430 -19.13 2.59 -3.98
N ASN A 431 -18.16 3.02 -3.16
CA ASN A 431 -16.95 3.71 -3.58
C ASN A 431 -15.73 2.82 -3.53
N ASP A 432 -15.92 1.60 -3.12
CA ASP A 432 -14.87 0.66 -2.85
C ASP A 432 -14.53 -0.17 -4.09
N VAL A 433 -13.51 -0.94 -3.91
CA VAL A 433 -12.99 -1.98 -4.78
C VAL A 433 -14.08 -2.90 -5.35
N SER A 434 -15.23 -3.03 -4.65
CA SER A 434 -16.39 -3.78 -5.14
C SER A 434 -17.01 -3.19 -6.41
N SER A 435 -16.92 -1.88 -6.57
CA SER A 435 -17.34 -1.17 -7.78
C SER A 435 -16.22 -1.00 -8.79
N SER A 436 -15.11 -1.68 -8.57
CA SER A 436 -13.91 -1.63 -9.41
C SER A 436 -14.25 -1.97 -10.86
N PRO A 437 -14.10 -1.04 -11.78
CA PRO A 437 -14.64 -1.24 -13.12
C PRO A 437 -13.79 -2.16 -13.99
N GLN A 438 -12.52 -2.39 -13.62
CA GLN A 438 -11.66 -3.26 -14.42
C GLN A 438 -11.37 -4.58 -13.71
N ARG A 439 -12.03 -5.64 -14.16
CA ARG A 439 -11.90 -6.97 -13.58
C ARG A 439 -12.36 -8.06 -14.55
N LEU A 440 -11.90 -9.27 -14.31
CA LEU A 440 -12.53 -10.47 -14.82
C LEU A 440 -13.49 -11.02 -13.78
N GLU A 441 -14.77 -11.13 -14.13
CA GLU A 441 -15.77 -11.83 -13.34
C GLU A 441 -15.76 -13.30 -13.74
N LEU A 442 -15.57 -14.18 -12.75
CA LEU A 442 -15.50 -15.63 -12.95
C LEU A 442 -16.80 -16.35 -12.55
N GLY A 443 -17.88 -15.58 -12.35
CA GLY A 443 -19.18 -16.13 -11.94
C GLY A 443 -19.26 -16.52 -10.48
N SER A 444 -20.35 -17.16 -10.11
CA SER A 444 -20.63 -17.51 -8.72
C SER A 444 -19.90 -18.79 -8.31
N VAL A 445 -19.44 -18.80 -7.08
CA VAL A 445 -18.97 -19.98 -6.38
C VAL A 445 -20.02 -20.41 -5.34
N ASN A 446 -19.93 -21.63 -4.85
CA ASN A 446 -20.82 -22.11 -3.81
C ASN A 446 -20.73 -21.25 -2.56
N GLN A 447 -21.85 -21.15 -1.83
CA GLN A 447 -21.89 -20.36 -0.62
C GLN A 447 -20.82 -20.83 0.36
N ILE A 448 -19.88 -19.94 0.66
CA ILE A 448 -18.76 -20.23 1.56
C ILE A 448 -19.24 -19.95 2.98
N GLU A 449 -19.82 -20.94 3.63
CA GLU A 449 -20.15 -20.89 5.06
C GLU A 449 -18.91 -20.97 5.95
N SER A 450 -17.73 -21.25 5.37
CA SER A 450 -16.55 -21.54 6.16
C SER A 450 -16.03 -20.30 6.88
N LYS A 451 -15.68 -20.49 8.13
CA LYS A 451 -14.98 -19.49 8.94
C LYS A 451 -13.58 -19.20 8.45
N LEU A 452 -13.01 -20.06 7.59
CA LEU A 452 -11.62 -20.00 7.17
C LEU A 452 -11.51 -20.00 5.64
N TRP A 453 -11.37 -18.82 5.04
CA TRP A 453 -11.04 -18.66 3.63
C TRP A 453 -9.86 -19.54 3.19
N ASN A 454 -8.90 -19.73 4.09
CA ASN A 454 -7.69 -20.51 3.87
C ASN A 454 -7.94 -22.00 3.55
N GLU A 455 -9.12 -22.54 3.83
CA GLU A 455 -9.49 -23.90 3.49
C GLU A 455 -9.69 -24.11 1.96
N TYR A 456 -9.95 -23.03 1.22
CA TYR A 456 -10.11 -23.07 -0.23
C TYR A 456 -8.78 -23.00 -0.99
N TRP A 457 -7.69 -22.80 -0.27
CA TRP A 457 -6.38 -22.64 -0.87
C TRP A 457 -5.45 -23.79 -0.50
N SER A 458 -4.71 -24.24 -1.49
CA SER A 458 -3.62 -25.20 -1.25
C SER A 458 -2.41 -24.87 -2.11
N LYS A 459 -1.23 -25.29 -1.65
CA LYS A 459 0.02 -25.21 -2.39
C LYS A 459 0.53 -26.59 -2.68
N THR A 460 0.72 -26.92 -3.95
CA THR A 460 1.24 -28.19 -4.41
C THR A 460 2.30 -27.96 -5.49
N ASN A 461 3.48 -28.56 -5.39
CA ASN A 461 4.51 -28.61 -6.44
C ASN A 461 4.75 -27.27 -7.17
N ASN A 462 4.97 -26.18 -6.44
CA ASN A 462 5.20 -24.84 -6.95
C ASN A 462 3.96 -24.13 -7.55
N ASN A 463 2.78 -24.70 -7.43
CA ASN A 463 1.54 -24.06 -7.81
C ASN A 463 0.73 -23.69 -6.55
N VAL A 464 -0.03 -22.61 -6.65
CA VAL A 464 -1.06 -22.24 -5.68
C VAL A 464 -2.41 -22.45 -6.35
N GLN A 465 -3.34 -23.08 -5.66
CA GLN A 465 -4.65 -23.32 -6.21
C GLN A 465 -5.76 -22.90 -5.23
N PHE A 466 -6.76 -22.24 -5.79
CA PHE A 466 -8.07 -22.06 -5.18
C PHE A 466 -9.01 -23.16 -5.69
N PHE A 467 -9.84 -23.70 -4.85
CA PHE A 467 -10.82 -24.72 -5.23
C PHE A 467 -12.15 -24.48 -4.51
N ASP A 468 -13.24 -24.73 -5.25
CA ASP A 468 -14.62 -24.74 -4.77
C ASP A 468 -15.37 -25.88 -5.45
N GLY A 469 -15.46 -27.01 -4.76
CA GLY A 469 -16.00 -28.23 -5.35
C GLY A 469 -15.15 -28.71 -6.53
N GLU A 470 -15.76 -28.69 -7.73
CA GLU A 470 -15.08 -29.10 -8.96
C GLU A 470 -14.31 -27.95 -9.63
N LYS A 471 -14.66 -26.69 -9.33
CA LYS A 471 -14.01 -25.51 -9.90
C LYS A 471 -12.66 -25.25 -9.25
N LYS A 472 -11.63 -24.96 -10.06
CA LYS A 472 -10.31 -24.62 -9.57
C LYS A 472 -9.67 -23.48 -10.35
N ILE A 473 -8.94 -22.63 -9.65
CA ILE A 473 -8.00 -21.68 -10.23
C ILE A 473 -6.60 -22.11 -9.80
N ILE A 474 -5.75 -22.39 -10.76
CA ILE A 474 -4.37 -22.85 -10.53
C ILE A 474 -3.41 -21.78 -11.01
N PHE A 475 -2.68 -21.20 -10.08
CA PHE A 475 -1.64 -20.21 -10.34
C PHE A 475 -0.30 -20.91 -10.42
N SER A 476 0.28 -20.92 -11.60
CA SER A 476 1.63 -21.40 -11.86
C SER A 476 2.62 -20.24 -11.95
N SER A 477 3.89 -20.51 -12.18
CA SER A 477 4.90 -19.46 -12.31
C SER A 477 4.68 -18.52 -13.51
N ASN A 478 3.93 -18.91 -14.52
CA ASN A 478 3.80 -18.19 -15.79
C ASN A 478 2.40 -18.21 -16.43
N SER A 479 1.44 -18.91 -15.84
CA SER A 479 0.06 -18.96 -16.34
C SER A 479 -0.96 -19.13 -15.22
N ILE A 480 -2.22 -18.89 -15.53
CA ILE A 480 -3.37 -19.14 -14.67
C ILE A 480 -4.28 -20.10 -15.41
N LEU A 481 -4.59 -21.25 -14.80
CA LEU A 481 -5.52 -22.23 -15.34
C LEU A 481 -6.83 -22.19 -14.55
N LEU A 482 -7.92 -22.07 -15.25
CA LEU A 482 -9.29 -22.12 -14.72
C LEU A 482 -9.89 -23.49 -15.09
N GLU A 483 -9.89 -24.47 -14.17
CA GLU A 483 -10.49 -25.79 -14.39
C GLU A 483 -11.97 -25.76 -14.03
N ASN A 484 -12.81 -26.35 -14.89
CA ASN A 484 -14.26 -26.38 -14.80
C ASN A 484 -14.92 -24.98 -14.87
N TRP A 485 -14.31 -24.10 -15.68
CA TRP A 485 -14.86 -22.80 -16.04
C TRP A 485 -15.06 -22.73 -17.54
N THR A 486 -16.24 -22.35 -17.96
CA THR A 486 -16.54 -22.13 -19.38
C THR A 486 -16.31 -20.67 -19.75
N ILE A 487 -16.10 -20.40 -21.04
CA ILE A 487 -15.91 -19.02 -21.53
C ILE A 487 -17.12 -18.13 -21.23
N ASP A 488 -18.33 -18.71 -21.15
CA ASP A 488 -19.55 -17.98 -20.87
C ASP A 488 -19.65 -17.46 -19.42
N GLU A 489 -18.90 -18.07 -18.52
CA GLU A 489 -18.80 -17.65 -17.11
C GLU A 489 -17.79 -16.53 -16.92
N ILE A 490 -16.88 -16.29 -17.88
CA ILE A 490 -15.83 -15.28 -17.80
C ILE A 490 -16.34 -14.01 -18.47
N LYS A 491 -16.38 -12.92 -17.72
CA LYS A 491 -16.78 -11.61 -18.22
C LYS A 491 -15.69 -10.57 -17.91
N TYR A 492 -15.35 -9.80 -18.89
CA TYR A 492 -14.51 -8.62 -18.68
C TYR A 492 -15.40 -7.40 -18.44
N VAL A 493 -15.11 -6.70 -17.35
CA VAL A 493 -15.78 -5.45 -16.98
C VAL A 493 -14.73 -4.37 -16.93
N ALA A 494 -14.96 -3.26 -17.61
CA ALA A 494 -14.10 -2.07 -17.55
C ALA A 494 -14.90 -0.81 -17.87
N PRO A 495 -14.45 0.37 -17.41
CA PRO A 495 -15.03 1.63 -17.81
C PRO A 495 -14.81 1.89 -19.31
N SER A 496 -15.74 2.61 -19.92
CA SER A 496 -15.74 2.88 -21.36
C SER A 496 -14.56 3.72 -21.85
N GLU A 497 -13.90 4.43 -20.96
CA GLU A 497 -12.91 5.46 -21.31
C GLU A 497 -11.46 4.93 -21.42
N ILE A 498 -11.15 3.79 -20.79
CA ILE A 498 -9.79 3.21 -20.75
C ILE A 498 -9.90 1.70 -20.90
N THR A 499 -10.41 1.26 -22.02
CA THR A 499 -10.52 -0.17 -22.27
C THR A 499 -9.38 -0.66 -23.14
N PRO A 500 -8.74 -1.78 -22.80
CA PRO A 500 -8.00 -2.54 -23.80
C PRO A 500 -8.96 -2.92 -24.92
N SER A 501 -8.45 -3.11 -26.13
CA SER A 501 -9.24 -3.74 -27.15
C SER A 501 -9.54 -5.17 -26.68
N THR A 502 -10.83 -5.48 -26.57
CA THR A 502 -11.30 -6.78 -26.10
C THR A 502 -11.91 -7.55 -27.25
N THR A 503 -11.50 -8.77 -27.44
CA THR A 503 -12.13 -9.69 -28.36
C THR A 503 -12.50 -10.95 -27.61
N PHE A 504 -13.79 -11.26 -27.57
CA PHE A 504 -14.29 -12.55 -27.09
C PHE A 504 -14.76 -13.33 -28.31
N ASN A 505 -14.03 -14.36 -28.68
CA ASN A 505 -14.41 -15.26 -29.77
C ASN A 505 -14.99 -16.55 -29.18
N ARG A 506 -16.32 -16.59 -29.03
CA ARG A 506 -17.00 -17.72 -28.44
C ARG A 506 -17.02 -18.96 -29.34
N GLU A 507 -16.92 -18.79 -30.67
CA GLU A 507 -16.85 -19.90 -31.60
C GLU A 507 -15.52 -20.65 -31.52
N GLU A 508 -14.45 -19.93 -31.17
CA GLU A 508 -13.11 -20.49 -30.95
C GLU A 508 -12.79 -20.71 -29.46
N ASN A 509 -13.80 -20.54 -28.59
CA ASN A 509 -13.62 -20.63 -27.14
C ASN A 509 -12.38 -19.84 -26.65
N SER A 510 -12.21 -18.62 -27.11
CA SER A 510 -11.07 -17.80 -26.78
C SER A 510 -11.44 -16.36 -26.49
N PHE A 511 -10.64 -15.69 -25.67
CA PHE A 511 -10.72 -14.25 -25.51
C PHE A 511 -9.34 -13.62 -25.49
N ASN A 512 -9.29 -12.35 -25.83
CA ASN A 512 -8.07 -11.57 -25.86
C ASN A 512 -8.30 -10.17 -25.31
N LEU A 513 -7.49 -9.76 -24.34
CA LEU A 513 -7.38 -8.40 -23.85
C LEU A 513 -6.05 -7.84 -24.32
N THR A 514 -6.08 -6.85 -25.19
CA THR A 514 -4.88 -6.24 -25.74
C THR A 514 -4.78 -4.78 -25.34
N TRP A 515 -3.72 -4.43 -24.65
CA TRP A 515 -3.31 -3.05 -24.45
C TRP A 515 -2.35 -2.65 -25.58
N SER A 516 -2.75 -1.68 -26.37
CA SER A 516 -1.93 -1.20 -27.49
C SER A 516 -1.43 0.21 -27.19
N ASN A 517 -0.18 0.47 -27.50
CA ASN A 517 0.38 1.80 -27.57
C ASN A 517 0.25 2.28 -29.03
N LEU A 518 -0.65 3.22 -29.29
CA LEU A 518 -0.90 3.98 -30.52
C LEU A 518 -0.66 3.26 -31.87
N GLU A 519 0.22 2.27 -31.97
CA GLU A 519 0.53 1.56 -33.19
C GLU A 519 0.86 0.05 -33.03
N LYS A 520 1.03 -0.48 -31.80
CA LYS A 520 1.45 -1.89 -31.58
C LYS A 520 0.88 -2.48 -30.29
N ASP A 521 0.50 -3.74 -30.36
CA ASP A 521 0.07 -4.53 -29.21
C ASP A 521 1.20 -4.66 -28.18
N ALA A 522 1.07 -3.96 -27.05
CA ALA A 522 2.10 -3.90 -26.02
C ALA A 522 2.00 -5.04 -25.03
N TRP A 523 0.78 -5.30 -24.54
CA TRP A 523 0.46 -6.28 -23.50
C TRP A 523 -0.76 -7.07 -23.93
N LYS A 524 -0.74 -8.37 -23.69
CA LYS A 524 -1.87 -9.23 -24.00
C LYS A 524 -2.14 -10.19 -22.84
N LEU A 525 -3.40 -10.35 -22.50
CA LEU A 525 -3.95 -11.49 -21.79
C LEU A 525 -4.75 -12.32 -22.81
N ILE A 526 -4.38 -13.56 -22.98
CA ILE A 526 -5.01 -14.48 -23.90
C ILE A 526 -5.63 -15.60 -23.08
N GLY A 527 -6.93 -15.79 -23.22
CA GLY A 527 -7.66 -16.92 -22.65
C GLY A 527 -8.00 -17.92 -23.76
N ASN A 528 -7.53 -19.14 -23.62
CA ASN A 528 -7.92 -20.27 -24.48
C ASN A 528 -8.69 -21.26 -23.65
N CYS A 529 -9.90 -21.57 -24.06
CA CYS A 529 -10.79 -22.49 -23.36
C CYS A 529 -10.97 -23.76 -24.21
N GLU A 530 -10.64 -24.90 -23.63
CA GLU A 530 -10.89 -26.21 -24.22
C GLU A 530 -11.74 -27.03 -23.25
N ASP A 531 -12.81 -27.60 -23.74
CA ASP A 531 -13.81 -28.29 -22.91
C ASP A 531 -14.28 -27.41 -21.72
N ASP A 532 -13.99 -27.84 -20.51
CA ASP A 532 -14.36 -27.15 -19.26
C ASP A 532 -13.17 -26.42 -18.62
N SER A 533 -12.12 -26.09 -19.37
CA SER A 533 -10.93 -25.44 -18.81
C SER A 533 -10.46 -24.27 -19.66
N CYS A 534 -10.05 -23.18 -19.02
CA CYS A 534 -9.50 -21.99 -19.68
C CYS A 534 -8.11 -21.69 -19.16
N GLU A 535 -7.11 -21.67 -20.06
CA GLU A 535 -5.77 -21.23 -19.73
C GLU A 535 -5.60 -19.75 -20.06
N LEU A 536 -5.18 -18.96 -19.06
CA LEU A 536 -4.82 -17.55 -19.21
C LEU A 536 -3.32 -17.45 -19.38
N SER A 537 -2.89 -17.01 -20.52
CA SER A 537 -1.49 -16.76 -20.85
C SER A 537 -1.21 -15.28 -21.07
N PHE A 538 0.04 -14.88 -20.92
CA PHE A 538 0.47 -13.49 -20.97
C PHE A 538 1.51 -13.30 -22.07
N SER A 539 1.43 -12.19 -22.78
CA SER A 539 2.50 -11.79 -23.68
C SER A 539 2.83 -10.30 -23.57
N ILE A 540 4.11 -10.00 -23.71
CA ILE A 540 4.65 -8.65 -23.74
C ILE A 540 5.43 -8.53 -25.04
N SER A 541 5.14 -7.52 -25.87
CA SER A 541 5.95 -7.31 -27.07
C SER A 541 7.35 -6.82 -26.72
N ALA A 542 8.37 -7.28 -27.44
CA ALA A 542 9.75 -6.87 -27.20
C ALA A 542 9.94 -5.35 -27.33
N GLN A 543 9.16 -4.69 -28.20
CA GLN A 543 9.20 -3.23 -28.37
C GLN A 543 8.58 -2.49 -27.17
N ALA A 544 7.60 -3.09 -26.52
CA ALA A 544 6.94 -2.56 -25.36
C ALA A 544 7.84 -2.54 -24.12
N ALA A 545 8.83 -3.42 -24.07
CA ALA A 545 9.74 -3.55 -22.95
C ALA A 545 10.84 -2.47 -22.88
N ILE A 546 11.03 -1.66 -23.94
CA ILE A 546 12.15 -0.73 -24.05
C ILE A 546 11.93 0.58 -23.28
N ASP A 547 10.69 1.06 -23.22
CA ASP A 547 10.37 2.27 -22.46
C ASP A 547 8.98 2.17 -21.84
N SER A 548 8.94 1.91 -20.54
CA SER A 548 7.68 1.79 -19.79
C SER A 548 6.80 3.06 -19.86
N ARG A 549 7.41 4.24 -20.06
CA ARG A 549 6.67 5.50 -20.21
C ARG A 549 5.89 5.55 -21.52
N ASN A 550 6.36 4.88 -22.57
CA ASN A 550 5.68 4.80 -23.86
C ASN A 550 4.58 3.73 -23.89
N LEU A 551 4.56 2.83 -22.93
CA LEU A 551 3.57 1.75 -22.83
C LEU A 551 2.25 2.19 -22.26
N PHE A 552 2.29 3.23 -21.43
CA PHE A 552 1.15 3.66 -20.69
C PHE A 552 0.72 5.03 -21.17
N PRO A 553 -0.59 5.26 -21.29
CA PRO A 553 -1.10 6.59 -21.51
C PRO A 553 -0.50 7.58 -20.52
N ALA A 554 -0.32 8.82 -20.91
CA ALA A 554 0.27 9.89 -20.11
C ALA A 554 -0.33 10.03 -18.69
N PHE A 555 -1.52 9.51 -18.45
CA PHE A 555 -2.13 9.47 -17.11
C PHE A 555 -1.40 8.57 -16.11
N MET A 556 -0.57 7.62 -16.56
CA MET A 556 0.22 6.76 -15.67
C MET A 556 1.54 7.40 -15.26
N PHE A 557 2.01 8.37 -16.05
CA PHE A 557 3.21 9.16 -15.80
C PHE A 557 2.85 10.66 -15.95
N PRO A 558 2.15 11.22 -14.96
CA PRO A 558 1.65 12.61 -15.04
C PRO A 558 2.74 13.67 -15.17
N GLU A 559 4.01 13.32 -14.98
CA GLU A 559 5.14 14.19 -15.29
C GLU A 559 5.15 14.67 -16.76
N GLN A 560 4.60 13.87 -17.66
CA GLN A 560 4.43 14.26 -19.06
C GLN A 560 3.20 15.13 -19.31
N LEU A 561 2.24 15.10 -18.37
CA LEU A 561 1.03 15.93 -18.39
C LEU A 561 1.21 17.23 -17.63
N VAL A 562 2.44 17.49 -17.19
CA VAL A 562 2.92 18.67 -16.48
C VAL A 562 1.76 19.53 -15.97
N ASN A 563 1.33 19.33 -14.75
CA ASN A 563 0.64 20.31 -13.91
C ASN A 563 -0.38 21.25 -14.61
N VAL A 564 -0.94 20.83 -15.74
CA VAL A 564 -1.97 21.62 -16.42
C VAL A 564 -3.30 21.23 -15.79
N VAL A 565 -3.74 22.09 -14.90
CA VAL A 565 -5.09 22.01 -14.35
C VAL A 565 -6.08 22.28 -15.48
N ASP A 566 -6.95 21.31 -15.75
CA ASP A 566 -8.06 21.49 -16.66
C ASP A 566 -9.28 21.99 -15.87
N SER A 567 -9.69 23.21 -16.09
CA SER A 567 -10.82 23.82 -15.39
C SER A 567 -12.14 23.08 -15.61
N ALA A 568 -12.33 22.46 -16.77
CA ALA A 568 -13.54 21.70 -17.08
C ALA A 568 -13.61 20.33 -16.41
N LYS A 569 -12.46 19.77 -16.04
CA LYS A 569 -12.35 18.47 -15.33
C LYS A 569 -12.15 18.63 -13.83
N SER A 570 -11.65 19.80 -13.39
CA SER A 570 -11.44 20.11 -11.99
C SER A 570 -12.73 20.47 -11.29
N THR A 571 -12.76 20.23 -9.97
CA THR A 571 -13.93 20.57 -9.16
C THR A 571 -13.55 21.56 -8.08
N ILE A 572 -14.36 22.60 -7.93
CA ILE A 572 -14.26 23.54 -6.83
C ILE A 572 -15.65 23.82 -6.27
N TYR A 573 -15.82 23.76 -4.95
CA TYR A 573 -17.10 24.06 -4.31
C TYR A 573 -16.95 24.57 -2.88
N LEU A 574 -17.96 25.27 -2.39
CA LEU A 574 -18.07 25.71 -1.01
C LEU A 574 -18.72 24.61 -0.16
N HIS A 575 -18.00 24.14 0.85
CA HIS A 575 -18.48 23.09 1.76
C HIS A 575 -19.48 23.65 2.80
N ASN A 576 -19.19 24.81 3.39
CA ASN A 576 -20.01 25.43 4.44
C ASN A 576 -20.51 26.81 4.00
N GLN A 577 -21.80 26.92 3.66
CA GLN A 577 -22.42 28.19 3.28
C GLN A 577 -22.75 29.09 4.49
N TYR A 578 -23.09 28.48 5.62
CA TYR A 578 -23.45 29.21 6.85
C TYR A 578 -22.42 28.91 7.91
N VAL A 579 -21.80 29.95 8.47
CA VAL A 579 -20.77 29.84 9.50
C VAL A 579 -21.02 30.79 10.66
N VAL A 580 -20.55 30.44 11.83
CA VAL A 580 -20.64 31.27 13.04
C VAL A 580 -19.27 31.87 13.34
N LYS A 581 -19.23 33.20 13.48
CA LYS A 581 -18.02 33.96 13.82
C LYS A 581 -17.27 33.33 14.98
N GLY A 582 -15.98 33.04 14.78
CA GLY A 582 -15.09 32.48 15.77
C GLY A 582 -15.39 31.05 16.22
N LYS A 583 -16.25 30.30 15.52
CA LYS A 583 -16.58 28.90 15.83
C LYS A 583 -16.48 27.95 14.67
N GLN A 584 -16.72 28.44 13.47
CA GLN A 584 -16.75 27.62 12.27
C GLN A 584 -15.95 28.32 11.16
N LEU A 585 -15.30 27.52 10.35
CA LEU A 585 -14.58 27.99 9.16
C LEU A 585 -15.46 27.81 7.93
N ALA A 586 -15.43 28.78 7.03
CA ALA A 586 -15.92 28.54 5.67
C ALA A 586 -14.84 27.78 4.92
N ARG A 587 -15.18 26.66 4.31
CA ARG A 587 -14.22 25.80 3.60
C ARG A 587 -14.55 25.72 2.12
N ILE A 588 -13.56 25.98 1.30
CA ILE A 588 -13.59 25.66 -0.13
C ILE A 588 -12.77 24.40 -0.35
N VAL A 589 -13.34 23.48 -1.10
CA VAL A 589 -12.69 22.25 -1.54
C VAL A 589 -12.34 22.38 -3.00
N PHE A 590 -11.10 22.13 -3.36
CA PHE A 590 -10.61 22.12 -4.74
C PHE A 590 -9.96 20.78 -5.07
N ILE A 591 -10.39 20.19 -6.17
CA ILE A 591 -9.88 18.92 -6.70
C ILE A 591 -9.30 19.19 -8.07
N PRO A 592 -7.99 19.50 -8.16
CA PRO A 592 -7.35 19.78 -9.45
C PRO A 592 -7.23 18.52 -10.29
N ARG A 593 -7.58 18.61 -11.57
CA ARG A 593 -7.52 17.51 -12.52
C ARG A 593 -6.91 17.94 -13.84
N SER A 594 -6.22 17.01 -14.50
CA SER A 594 -5.75 17.19 -15.88
C SER A 594 -6.87 16.99 -16.89
N THR A 595 -6.56 17.24 -18.16
CA THR A 595 -7.44 16.94 -19.30
C THR A 595 -7.90 15.49 -19.36
N SER A 596 -7.09 14.57 -18.85
CA SER A 596 -7.45 13.14 -18.71
C SER A 596 -8.24 12.81 -17.44
N GLY A 597 -8.61 13.81 -16.62
CA GLY A 597 -9.40 13.63 -15.40
C GLY A 597 -8.61 13.11 -14.18
N ILE A 598 -7.28 13.05 -14.26
CA ILE A 598 -6.43 12.59 -13.15
C ILE A 598 -6.09 13.77 -12.25
N SER A 599 -6.01 13.52 -10.93
CA SER A 599 -5.54 14.52 -9.98
C SER A 599 -4.12 14.95 -10.30
N VAL A 600 -3.90 16.26 -10.34
CA VAL A 600 -2.60 16.89 -10.61
C VAL A 600 -2.15 17.73 -9.42
N GLU A 601 -0.86 17.93 -9.32
CA GLU A 601 -0.31 18.95 -8.43
C GLU A 601 -0.61 20.34 -8.99
N ILE A 602 -0.71 21.30 -8.10
CA ILE A 602 -0.71 22.71 -8.49
C ILE A 602 0.62 23.36 -8.08
N ASP A 603 1.08 24.27 -8.88
CA ASP A 603 2.34 24.99 -8.67
C ASP A 603 2.21 26.15 -7.67
N HIS A 604 1.01 26.64 -7.46
CA HIS A 604 0.70 27.67 -6.46
C HIS A 604 -0.72 27.50 -5.91
N PRO A 605 -0.99 27.91 -4.66
CA PRO A 605 -2.32 27.86 -4.08
C PRO A 605 -3.28 28.81 -4.81
N LEU A 606 -4.58 28.47 -4.80
CA LEU A 606 -5.61 29.37 -5.34
C LEU A 606 -5.60 30.70 -4.60
N LYS A 607 -5.71 31.76 -5.36
CA LYS A 607 -5.89 33.13 -4.84
C LYS A 607 -7.37 33.46 -4.83
N PHE A 608 -7.87 33.82 -3.66
CA PHE A 608 -9.27 34.16 -3.51
C PHE A 608 -9.47 35.66 -3.29
N GLN A 609 -10.52 36.17 -3.88
CA GLN A 609 -11.05 37.49 -3.58
C GLN A 609 -12.19 37.35 -2.57
N THR A 610 -12.05 38.01 -1.43
CA THR A 610 -13.07 38.06 -0.37
C THR A 610 -13.25 39.49 0.13
N SER A 611 -14.35 39.77 0.82
CA SER A 611 -14.49 40.99 1.60
C SER A 611 -13.83 40.86 2.98
N ASN A 612 -13.82 41.96 3.76
CA ASN A 612 -13.24 42.01 5.11
C ASN A 612 -13.98 41.11 6.15
N THR A 613 -15.08 40.47 5.75
CA THR A 613 -15.81 39.54 6.62
C THR A 613 -15.15 38.17 6.79
N LEU A 614 -14.28 37.79 5.85
CA LEU A 614 -13.54 36.53 5.86
C LEU A 614 -12.06 36.80 5.65
N SER A 615 -11.23 36.01 6.33
CA SER A 615 -9.78 35.93 6.10
C SER A 615 -9.40 34.51 5.74
N LEU A 616 -8.68 34.33 4.68
CA LEU A 616 -8.09 33.03 4.35
C LEU A 616 -7.04 32.68 5.42
N ASP A 617 -7.20 31.52 6.01
CA ASP A 617 -6.19 30.97 6.90
C ASP A 617 -4.93 30.57 6.10
N GLU A 618 -3.82 30.35 6.81
CA GLU A 618 -2.59 29.98 6.14
C GLU A 618 -2.78 28.66 5.35
N VAL A 619 -2.52 28.73 4.05
CA VAL A 619 -2.53 27.53 3.20
C VAL A 619 -1.25 26.78 3.44
N ARG A 620 -1.36 25.55 3.96
CA ARG A 620 -0.19 24.72 4.20
C ARG A 620 0.41 24.26 2.87
N PRO A 621 1.73 24.45 2.68
CA PRO A 621 2.37 24.11 1.41
C PRO A 621 2.30 22.61 1.04
N ASP A 622 2.21 21.72 2.03
CA ASP A 622 2.03 20.28 1.82
C ASP A 622 0.71 19.94 1.13
N MET A 623 -0.27 20.85 1.17
CA MET A 623 -1.55 20.67 0.49
C MET A 623 -1.46 20.79 -1.03
N LEU A 624 -0.43 21.44 -1.58
CA LEU A 624 -0.32 21.64 -3.04
C LEU A 624 -0.13 20.32 -3.81
N SER A 625 0.44 19.34 -3.17
CA SER A 625 0.62 17.99 -3.72
C SER A 625 -0.52 17.02 -3.42
N GLN A 626 -1.48 17.44 -2.59
CA GLN A 626 -2.62 16.59 -2.26
C GLN A 626 -3.65 16.55 -3.41
N PRO A 627 -4.31 15.41 -3.61
CA PRO A 627 -5.32 15.27 -4.64
C PRO A 627 -6.58 16.11 -4.38
N VAL A 628 -6.79 16.49 -3.13
CA VAL A 628 -7.89 17.36 -2.68
C VAL A 628 -7.29 18.45 -1.81
N GLN A 629 -7.64 19.69 -2.08
CA GLN A 629 -7.11 20.85 -1.37
C GLN A 629 -8.21 21.57 -0.63
N PHE A 630 -7.91 21.97 0.60
CA PHE A 630 -8.83 22.67 1.47
C PHE A 630 -8.34 24.10 1.70
N TYR A 631 -9.24 25.06 1.51
CA TYR A 631 -9.00 26.46 1.81
C TYR A 631 -9.98 26.90 2.88
N ASP A 632 -9.47 27.10 4.08
CA ASP A 632 -10.26 27.47 5.24
C ASP A 632 -10.24 28.99 5.44
N PHE A 633 -11.41 29.56 5.69
CA PHE A 633 -11.58 30.99 5.91
C PHE A 633 -12.17 31.22 7.28
N SER A 634 -11.43 31.96 8.11
CA SER A 634 -11.90 32.42 9.40
C SER A 634 -12.92 33.54 9.24
N ALA A 635 -14.06 33.41 9.90
CA ALA A 635 -15.10 34.42 9.92
C ALA A 635 -14.73 35.54 10.90
N LEU A 636 -14.41 36.74 10.38
CA LEU A 636 -13.97 37.88 11.16
C LEU A 636 -15.15 38.75 11.63
N GLU A 637 -16.10 39.03 10.74
CA GLU A 637 -17.24 39.87 11.04
C GLU A 637 -18.55 39.25 10.50
N PRO A 638 -19.69 39.44 11.20
CA PRO A 638 -20.99 39.01 10.70
C PRO A 638 -21.37 39.76 9.42
N GLY A 639 -21.91 39.02 8.48
CA GLY A 639 -22.33 39.57 7.19
C GLY A 639 -22.40 38.51 6.09
N GLU A 640 -22.76 38.93 4.90
CA GLU A 640 -22.76 38.12 3.69
C GLU A 640 -21.59 38.56 2.81
N THR A 641 -20.84 37.61 2.34
CA THR A 641 -19.69 37.85 1.48
C THR A 641 -19.61 36.84 0.35
N MET A 642 -19.03 37.28 -0.76
CA MET A 642 -18.67 36.38 -1.88
C MET A 642 -17.22 36.01 -1.75
N ILE A 643 -16.95 34.72 -2.00
CA ILE A 643 -15.61 34.22 -2.23
C ILE A 643 -15.54 33.86 -3.72
N SER A 644 -14.51 34.32 -4.40
CA SER A 644 -14.32 34.00 -5.82
C SER A 644 -12.85 33.76 -6.16
N THR A 645 -12.62 32.99 -7.20
CA THR A 645 -11.29 32.79 -7.80
C THR A 645 -11.43 32.61 -9.32
N SER A 646 -10.41 33.04 -10.03
CA SER A 646 -10.24 32.78 -11.46
C SER A 646 -8.92 32.12 -11.79
N ASP A 647 -8.17 31.68 -10.75
CA ASP A 647 -6.93 30.96 -10.96
C ASP A 647 -7.17 29.65 -11.72
N TYR A 648 -6.24 29.23 -12.54
CA TYR A 648 -6.35 28.06 -13.41
C TYR A 648 -7.59 28.08 -14.32
N ASP A 649 -8.04 29.25 -14.72
CA ASP A 649 -9.28 29.48 -15.53
C ASP A 649 -10.55 28.93 -14.85
N LEU A 650 -10.53 28.78 -13.51
CA LEU A 650 -11.68 28.39 -12.72
C LEU A 650 -12.60 29.60 -12.51
N ASN A 651 -13.78 29.57 -13.07
CA ASN A 651 -14.80 30.61 -12.83
C ASN A 651 -15.65 30.24 -11.61
N PHE A 652 -15.06 30.32 -10.41
CA PHE A 652 -15.75 29.98 -9.17
C PHE A 652 -16.19 31.24 -8.42
N SER A 653 -17.44 31.23 -7.94
CA SER A 653 -17.97 32.22 -7.03
C SER A 653 -19.03 31.61 -6.13
N ALA A 654 -18.93 31.85 -4.81
CA ALA A 654 -19.86 31.33 -3.81
C ALA A 654 -20.14 32.36 -2.73
N SER A 655 -21.36 32.38 -2.21
CA SER A 655 -21.77 33.25 -1.09
C SER A 655 -21.65 32.54 0.24
N VAL A 656 -21.03 33.20 1.20
CA VAL A 656 -20.92 32.75 2.60
C VAL A 656 -21.69 33.73 3.48
N SER A 657 -22.54 33.18 4.33
CA SER A 657 -23.31 33.92 5.33
C SER A 657 -22.72 33.71 6.72
N VAL A 658 -22.13 34.75 7.28
CA VAL A 658 -21.51 34.75 8.62
C VAL A 658 -22.50 35.28 9.65
N ALA A 659 -22.87 34.44 10.62
CA ALA A 659 -23.67 34.85 11.77
C ALA A 659 -22.80 35.20 12.97
N PRO A 660 -23.20 36.13 13.85
CA PRO A 660 -22.59 36.30 15.16
C PRO A 660 -22.87 35.07 16.06
N ASP A 661 -22.11 34.93 17.13
CA ASP A 661 -22.41 33.87 18.13
C ASP A 661 -23.66 34.24 18.92
N CYS A 662 -24.82 33.89 18.44
CA CYS A 662 -26.11 34.24 19.04
C CYS A 662 -26.31 33.68 20.46
N LYS A 663 -25.50 32.74 20.94
CA LYS A 663 -25.48 32.34 22.34
C LYS A 663 -24.84 33.41 23.24
N LYS A 664 -23.85 34.13 22.72
CA LYS A 664 -23.16 35.21 23.44
C LYS A 664 -23.76 36.58 23.18
N GLU A 665 -24.31 36.78 22.00
CA GLU A 665 -24.77 38.07 21.46
C GLU A 665 -26.28 38.05 21.15
N ILE A 666 -27.07 37.58 22.11
CA ILE A 666 -28.52 37.34 21.94
C ILE A 666 -29.28 38.57 21.50
N LEU A 667 -28.93 39.75 22.04
CA LEU A 667 -29.57 41.02 21.70
C LEU A 667 -29.27 41.46 20.26
N VAL A 668 -28.04 41.21 19.80
CA VAL A 668 -27.61 41.51 18.45
C VAL A 668 -28.37 40.63 17.44
N CYS A 669 -28.53 39.35 17.72
CA CYS A 669 -29.28 38.44 16.89
C CYS A 669 -30.80 38.74 16.90
N ALA A 670 -31.34 39.18 18.03
CA ALA A 670 -32.76 39.52 18.14
C ALA A 670 -33.15 40.78 17.32
N THR A 671 -32.22 41.72 17.14
CA THR A 671 -32.45 42.94 16.33
C THR A 671 -32.21 42.69 14.81
N HIS A 672 -31.60 41.58 14.45
CA HIS A 672 -31.29 41.24 13.04
C HIS A 672 -31.79 39.81 12.74
N PRO A 673 -33.04 39.59 12.37
CA PRO A 673 -33.63 38.29 12.15
C PRO A 673 -32.85 37.40 11.15
N LYS A 674 -32.18 38.02 10.18
CA LYS A 674 -31.33 37.36 9.17
C LYS A 674 -30.18 36.64 9.84
N TRP A 675 -29.54 37.19 10.87
CA TRP A 675 -28.43 36.58 11.56
C TRP A 675 -28.88 35.37 12.43
N LEU A 676 -30.05 35.49 13.03
CA LEU A 676 -30.64 34.37 13.76
C LEU A 676 -30.95 33.19 12.83
N ILE A 677 -31.47 33.46 11.65
CA ILE A 677 -31.71 32.44 10.60
C ILE A 677 -30.39 31.76 10.20
N TRP A 678 -29.37 32.53 9.88
CA TRP A 678 -28.05 31.99 9.51
C TRP A 678 -27.41 31.17 10.63
N TYR A 679 -27.55 31.64 11.88
CA TYR A 679 -27.09 30.90 13.06
C TYR A 679 -27.80 29.54 13.18
N ILE A 680 -29.11 29.50 13.00
CA ILE A 680 -29.89 28.28 13.02
C ILE A 680 -29.50 27.37 11.84
N GLN A 681 -29.34 27.92 10.66
CA GLN A 681 -28.93 27.19 9.45
C GLN A 681 -27.53 26.56 9.60
N SER A 682 -26.58 27.27 10.20
CA SER A 682 -25.26 26.72 10.49
C SER A 682 -25.34 25.51 11.42
N PHE A 683 -26.26 25.57 12.39
CA PHE A 683 -26.51 24.45 13.31
C PHE A 683 -27.21 23.27 12.65
N ILE A 684 -28.18 23.55 11.78
CA ILE A 684 -28.87 22.53 11.00
C ILE A 684 -27.87 21.85 10.05
N GLN A 685 -27.08 22.63 9.35
CA GLN A 685 -26.04 22.12 8.45
C GLN A 685 -25.03 21.27 9.19
N SER A 686 -24.53 21.72 10.35
CA SER A 686 -23.62 20.92 11.19
C SER A 686 -24.27 19.65 11.78
N ARG A 687 -25.60 19.70 12.07
CA ARG A 687 -26.31 18.53 12.59
C ARG A 687 -26.69 17.55 11.50
N VAL A 688 -27.07 18.02 10.34
CA VAL A 688 -27.30 17.14 9.18
C VAL A 688 -26.01 16.42 8.83
N GLN A 689 -24.89 17.13 8.79
CA GLN A 689 -23.57 16.55 8.58
C GLN A 689 -23.21 15.54 9.69
N LEU A 690 -23.49 15.86 10.97
CA LEU A 690 -23.27 14.95 12.10
C LEU A 690 -24.26 13.78 12.12
N GLN A 691 -25.49 13.96 11.64
CA GLN A 691 -26.50 12.91 11.59
C GLN A 691 -26.24 11.99 10.40
N GLU A 692 -25.88 12.52 9.28
CA GLU A 692 -25.38 11.75 8.12
C GLU A 692 -24.09 11.00 8.52
N GLN A 693 -23.19 11.62 9.29
CA GLN A 693 -22.05 10.97 9.89
C GLN A 693 -22.41 9.95 10.97
N SER A 694 -23.48 10.16 11.77
CA SER A 694 -23.89 9.26 12.87
C SER A 694 -24.74 8.08 12.42
N GLU A 695 -25.35 8.15 11.26
CA GLU A 695 -26.01 7.02 10.59
C GLU A 695 -25.00 6.09 9.92
N LEU A 696 -23.75 6.53 9.75
CA LEU A 696 -22.65 5.70 9.33
C LEU A 696 -22.14 4.87 10.53
N PRO A 697 -22.25 3.53 10.51
CA PRO A 697 -22.00 2.65 11.69
C PRO A 697 -20.60 2.78 12.31
N TRP A 698 -19.64 3.36 11.60
CA TRP A 698 -18.23 3.52 12.02
C TRP A 698 -17.87 4.88 12.63
N LEU A 699 -18.79 5.84 12.66
CA LEU A 699 -18.58 7.14 13.32
C LEU A 699 -19.08 7.17 14.77
N LYS A 700 -19.53 6.04 15.30
CA LYS A 700 -19.74 5.89 16.73
C LYS A 700 -18.39 5.60 17.38
N VAL A 701 -17.75 6.65 17.84
CA VAL A 701 -16.64 6.60 18.79
C VAL A 701 -17.13 6.06 20.12
#